data_410ae60e35a6eb355d6380414056487a
#
_entry.id   410ae60e35a6eb355d6380414056487a
#
_cell.length_a   1.000
_cell.length_b   1.000
_cell.length_c   1.000
_cell.angle_alpha   90.00
_cell.angle_beta   90.00
_cell.angle_gamma   90.00
#
_symmetry.space_group_name_H-M   'P 1'
#
loop_
_entity.id
_entity.type
_entity.pdbx_description
1 polymer ?
#
loop_
_entity_poly.entity_id
_entity_poly.type
_entity_poly.pdbx_seq_one_letter_code
_entity_poly.pdbx_strand_id
1 'polypeptide(L)'
;MTFKQKPVASAIALALLGAAHANAQQAPAATQLDTITVTGIRASMEKSLEAKRNADAVVEVITAEDIGKMPDKNVADAVQRVPGVTISSQSGGSGGFDENDRVSMRGTNPSLTQTLVNGHPIASGDWFVLDQVGLVGRSVSFTMLPSEMVGQVVVRKSATADLTEGGVAGAVDILTRRPLQFSKPMTLEAFVGGVYADLPDKTDGQFNALGNWKNDANTMGVLVQAFWEKRSLRRDGQEILGYAQISPTSALATARPDLANVWYPTLIGSALFEQERERKGGMIDVQLRPAPGLELDLSAFKSELEATNYNRNWMFWGSRVIGGDNRIPSSYTVTNGTLTAATWPNAGTPGANAQYAIVDEIYRPGASSETQFVTLDAKWRVSDRFDLSAKVGTTEGEGVTPKQAVFEGDVFNTGATYRMNGIGSPVDVAFPSGNPSNFAGTTLDWIFGASPASTKDREKFGQVDGTWSFTQGALQNVKFGFRGAEHKRETHQVAQGPKWSADPFNVANLPSWNGETYPGDFGNRLGGNWPRNVWQLNPDVLEAWGDIYSNRDPLERHYWPGEFAIRERASAAYVMASFDGPRWSANAGVRFVRTEEEVTVNVGIPQQANGDCAPMGPCSVPGAITHSAFGSFYRNLVENTYDDWLPSANFKYEIDRTKLLRLAAARTMARPDYSALGGSITADDTTLTGNGGNPNLKPILSNNFDATFEWYFQPRALLSVGGFYMDLDNYVAFGTYQTTLLNIRENAFRTYTISAPINSQAKIGGFEIAWQQAFANGFGGAVNYTYADAEEKRSCPSPAPPNTPCIKDVVGASKNTYNVVAYYENYGFGARLAYTHRSAFFVGLDRSSPQYQDDTGTLSLSLSYAINKNFAVTFDALNLNDPILKYYGYDENQPRAFYANGRQYYFGLRVKL
;
A
#
# COMPACT_ATOMS: atom_id res chain seq x y z
N MET A 1 -30.22 0.80 -28.17
CA MET A 1 -29.34 0.20 -27.15
C MET A 1 -30.04 -1.01 -26.58
N THR A 2 -29.67 -2.19 -26.98
CA THR A 2 -30.26 -3.46 -26.58
C THR A 2 -29.43 -4.06 -25.43
N PHE A 3 -30.00 -4.10 -24.25
CA PHE A 3 -29.39 -4.77 -23.06
C PHE A 3 -29.39 -6.28 -23.33
N LYS A 4 -28.21 -6.87 -23.46
CA LYS A 4 -28.02 -8.32 -23.38
C LYS A 4 -28.08 -8.73 -21.92
N GLN A 5 -29.11 -9.43 -21.51
CA GLN A 5 -29.23 -10.08 -20.21
C GLN A 5 -28.13 -11.14 -20.05
N LYS A 6 -27.33 -11.02 -18.99
CA LYS A 6 -26.29 -11.99 -18.65
C LYS A 6 -26.89 -13.17 -17.83
N PRO A 7 -26.33 -14.39 -17.96
CA PRO A 7 -26.95 -15.64 -17.46
C PRO A 7 -27.05 -15.80 -15.93
N VAL A 8 -26.55 -14.84 -15.16
CA VAL A 8 -26.56 -14.91 -13.66
C VAL A 8 -27.98 -14.73 -13.08
N ALA A 9 -28.84 -13.95 -13.75
CA ALA A 9 -30.21 -13.75 -13.27
C ALA A 9 -31.11 -15.00 -13.37
N SER A 10 -30.81 -15.90 -14.31
CA SER A 10 -31.58 -17.13 -14.50
C SER A 10 -31.24 -18.21 -13.48
N ALA A 11 -30.03 -18.25 -12.93
CA ALA A 11 -29.62 -19.20 -11.92
C ALA A 11 -30.22 -18.89 -10.53
N ILE A 12 -30.44 -17.60 -10.23
CA ILE A 12 -31.06 -17.17 -8.97
C ILE A 12 -32.56 -17.46 -8.97
N ALA A 13 -33.23 -17.34 -10.11
CA ALA A 13 -34.66 -17.65 -10.24
C ALA A 13 -34.98 -19.17 -10.10
N LEU A 14 -34.06 -20.04 -10.54
CA LEU A 14 -34.24 -21.50 -10.38
C LEU A 14 -33.99 -22.00 -8.96
N ALA A 15 -33.10 -21.34 -8.20
CA ALA A 15 -32.87 -21.69 -6.79
C ALA A 15 -34.06 -21.32 -5.86
N LEU A 16 -34.84 -20.29 -6.22
CA LEU A 16 -35.98 -19.81 -5.46
C LEU A 16 -37.26 -20.64 -5.69
N LEU A 17 -37.35 -21.38 -6.79
CA LEU A 17 -38.54 -22.20 -7.11
C LEU A 17 -38.49 -23.61 -6.56
N GLY A 18 -37.33 -24.08 -6.03
CA GLY A 18 -37.18 -25.44 -5.49
C GLY A 18 -37.53 -25.60 -4.00
N ALA A 19 -37.79 -24.50 -3.26
CA ALA A 19 -37.87 -24.50 -1.78
C ALA A 19 -39.28 -24.63 -1.19
N ALA A 20 -40.29 -24.94 -1.97
CA ALA A 20 -41.69 -24.75 -1.56
C ALA A 20 -42.37 -25.97 -0.87
N HIS A 21 -41.72 -27.08 -0.54
CA HIS A 21 -42.37 -28.17 0.20
C HIS A 21 -41.41 -28.89 1.15
N ALA A 22 -41.31 -28.43 2.40
CA ALA A 22 -40.83 -29.23 3.52
C ALA A 22 -41.56 -28.81 4.82
N ASN A 23 -42.29 -29.71 5.43
CA ASN A 23 -43.02 -29.53 6.67
C ASN A 23 -42.07 -29.39 7.86
N ALA A 24 -42.30 -28.36 8.67
CA ALA A 24 -41.47 -27.99 9.80
C ALA A 24 -41.71 -28.91 11.01
N GLN A 25 -40.64 -29.45 11.58
CA GLN A 25 -40.57 -29.96 12.93
C GLN A 25 -39.70 -28.99 13.76
N GLN A 26 -40.28 -28.50 14.86
CA GLN A 26 -39.60 -27.55 15.74
C GLN A 26 -38.33 -28.15 16.34
N ALA A 27 -37.16 -27.58 16.04
CA ALA A 27 -35.90 -27.86 16.71
C ALA A 27 -35.70 -26.89 17.89
N PRO A 28 -34.96 -27.27 18.95
CA PRO A 28 -34.71 -26.42 20.11
C PRO A 28 -33.92 -25.16 19.72
N ALA A 29 -34.26 -24.05 20.38
CA ALA A 29 -33.69 -22.74 20.12
C ALA A 29 -32.18 -22.77 20.19
N ALA A 30 -31.53 -22.40 19.07
CA ALA A 30 -30.10 -22.06 19.04
C ALA A 30 -29.89 -20.93 20.03
N THR A 31 -28.90 -21.07 20.89
CA THR A 31 -28.46 -20.04 21.84
C THR A 31 -28.16 -18.77 21.05
N GLN A 32 -29.07 -17.81 21.07
CA GLN A 32 -28.86 -16.48 20.57
C GLN A 32 -27.64 -15.91 21.34
N LEU A 33 -26.54 -15.69 20.67
CA LEU A 33 -25.54 -14.78 21.18
C LEU A 33 -26.24 -13.44 21.39
N ASP A 34 -26.34 -13.03 22.63
CA ASP A 34 -26.98 -11.77 23.00
C ASP A 34 -26.44 -10.66 22.11
N THR A 35 -27.37 -9.98 21.45
CA THR A 35 -27.06 -8.79 20.65
C THR A 35 -26.69 -7.67 21.63
N ILE A 36 -25.46 -7.68 22.09
CA ILE A 36 -24.97 -6.70 23.05
C ILE A 36 -24.71 -5.41 22.26
N THR A 37 -25.50 -4.39 22.54
CA THR A 37 -25.14 -3.02 22.16
C THR A 37 -23.91 -2.64 22.99
N VAL A 38 -22.72 -2.81 22.43
CA VAL A 38 -21.47 -2.38 23.07
C VAL A 38 -21.48 -0.87 23.13
N THR A 39 -21.50 -0.30 24.31
CA THR A 39 -21.44 1.14 24.55
C THR A 39 -20.20 1.45 25.39
N GLY A 40 -19.17 2.01 24.77
CA GLY A 40 -17.98 2.46 25.45
C GLY A 40 -16.71 1.65 25.19
N ILE A 41 -15.53 2.31 25.39
CA ILE A 41 -14.20 1.73 25.19
C ILE A 41 -14.02 0.46 26.04
N ARG A 42 -14.50 0.48 27.28
CA ARG A 42 -14.36 -0.66 28.21
C ARG A 42 -15.12 -1.90 27.77
N ALA A 43 -16.35 -1.72 27.25
CA ALA A 43 -17.15 -2.83 26.78
C ALA A 43 -16.63 -3.38 25.44
N SER A 44 -16.11 -2.52 24.58
CA SER A 44 -15.39 -2.89 23.34
C SER A 44 -14.17 -3.76 23.66
N MET A 45 -13.35 -3.33 24.61
CA MET A 45 -12.16 -4.09 25.06
C MET A 45 -12.53 -5.47 25.60
N GLU A 46 -13.60 -5.57 26.42
CA GLU A 46 -14.06 -6.85 26.97
C GLU A 46 -14.45 -7.84 25.86
N LYS A 47 -15.20 -7.38 24.85
CA LYS A 47 -15.56 -8.20 23.69
C LYS A 47 -14.35 -8.61 22.85
N SER A 48 -13.43 -7.69 22.61
CA SER A 48 -12.19 -7.98 21.86
C SER A 48 -11.37 -9.05 22.58
N LEU A 49 -11.23 -8.94 23.90
CA LEU A 49 -10.52 -9.91 24.72
C LEU A 49 -11.22 -11.27 24.76
N GLU A 50 -12.57 -11.27 24.86
CA GLU A 50 -13.35 -12.50 24.82
C GLU A 50 -13.21 -13.21 23.47
N ALA A 51 -13.35 -12.47 22.37
CA ALA A 51 -13.15 -13.02 21.02
C ALA A 51 -11.75 -13.58 20.83
N LYS A 52 -10.69 -12.87 21.28
CA LYS A 52 -9.31 -13.35 21.24
C LYS A 52 -9.14 -14.62 22.08
N ARG A 53 -9.66 -14.64 23.30
CA ARG A 53 -9.55 -15.78 24.21
C ARG A 53 -10.20 -17.05 23.65
N ASN A 54 -11.36 -16.90 23.01
CA ASN A 54 -12.15 -18.02 22.49
C ASN A 54 -11.62 -18.54 21.15
N ALA A 55 -10.81 -17.77 20.43
CA ALA A 55 -10.23 -18.21 19.17
C ALA A 55 -9.29 -19.41 19.37
N ASP A 56 -9.25 -20.33 18.39
CA ASP A 56 -8.31 -21.46 18.38
C ASP A 56 -6.95 -21.10 17.76
N ALA A 57 -6.94 -20.12 16.86
CA ALA A 57 -5.72 -19.57 16.24
C ALA A 57 -5.19 -18.36 17.03
N VAL A 58 -3.97 -17.93 16.73
CA VAL A 58 -3.40 -16.68 17.28
C VAL A 58 -4.02 -15.49 16.53
N VAL A 59 -4.86 -14.74 17.21
CA VAL A 59 -5.57 -13.58 16.64
C VAL A 59 -5.54 -12.37 17.55
N GLU A 60 -5.71 -11.20 16.94
CA GLU A 60 -6.10 -9.94 17.60
C GLU A 60 -7.44 -9.47 17.06
N VAL A 61 -8.23 -8.86 17.89
CA VAL A 61 -9.60 -8.44 17.53
C VAL A 61 -9.82 -6.99 17.93
N ILE A 62 -10.37 -6.19 17.01
CA ILE A 62 -10.77 -4.81 17.24
C ILE A 62 -12.25 -4.69 16.86
N THR A 63 -13.07 -4.09 17.72
CA THR A 63 -14.49 -3.89 17.44
C THR A 63 -14.78 -2.50 16.87
N ALA A 64 -15.91 -2.35 16.19
CA ALA A 64 -16.37 -1.10 15.59
C ALA A 64 -16.38 0.10 16.54
N GLU A 65 -16.67 -0.11 17.82
CA GLU A 65 -16.69 0.97 18.79
C GLU A 65 -15.30 1.50 19.16
N ASP A 66 -14.29 0.65 19.12
CA ASP A 66 -12.91 1.08 19.25
C ASP A 66 -12.47 1.91 18.04
N ILE A 67 -12.78 1.44 16.84
CA ILE A 67 -12.51 2.14 15.59
C ILE A 67 -13.24 3.48 15.54
N GLY A 68 -14.54 3.49 15.86
CA GLY A 68 -15.36 4.70 15.82
C GLY A 68 -15.09 5.73 16.91
N LYS A 69 -14.25 5.45 17.91
CA LYS A 69 -13.86 6.39 18.99
C LYS A 69 -12.39 6.82 18.93
N MET A 70 -11.70 6.46 17.87
CA MET A 70 -10.38 6.95 17.53
C MET A 70 -10.49 7.85 16.29
N PRO A 71 -9.53 8.73 16.06
CA PRO A 71 -9.45 9.52 14.84
C PRO A 71 -9.04 8.65 13.64
N ASP A 72 -9.57 7.43 13.56
CA ASP A 72 -9.24 6.45 12.51
C ASP A 72 -9.96 6.83 11.22
N LYS A 73 -9.23 7.29 10.23
CA LYS A 73 -9.76 7.68 8.92
C LYS A 73 -10.09 6.47 8.06
N ASN A 74 -9.35 5.40 8.27
CA ASN A 74 -9.52 4.13 7.58
C ASN A 74 -9.16 2.97 8.53
N VAL A 75 -9.33 1.75 8.04
CA VAL A 75 -9.07 0.55 8.84
C VAL A 75 -7.59 0.40 9.21
N ALA A 76 -6.65 0.91 8.40
CA ALA A 76 -5.21 0.84 8.70
C ALA A 76 -4.86 1.61 9.99
N ASP A 77 -5.46 2.79 10.20
CA ASP A 77 -5.28 3.55 11.43
C ASP A 77 -5.68 2.74 12.68
N ALA A 78 -6.78 2.00 12.57
CA ALA A 78 -7.27 1.16 13.65
C ALA A 78 -6.32 0.00 13.97
N VAL A 79 -5.85 -0.71 12.94
CA VAL A 79 -4.99 -1.90 13.12
C VAL A 79 -3.54 -1.54 13.46
N GLN A 80 -3.10 -0.30 13.27
CA GLN A 80 -1.77 0.15 13.64
C GLN A 80 -1.44 -0.09 15.12
N ARG A 81 -2.45 -0.11 15.97
CA ARG A 81 -2.31 -0.32 17.43
C ARG A 81 -2.29 -1.79 17.84
N VAL A 82 -2.39 -2.70 16.88
CA VAL A 82 -2.28 -4.15 17.12
C VAL A 82 -0.81 -4.55 17.24
N PRO A 83 -0.42 -5.36 18.24
CA PRO A 83 0.95 -5.87 18.34
C PRO A 83 1.39 -6.55 17.04
N GLY A 84 2.60 -6.27 16.57
CA GLY A 84 3.15 -6.86 15.35
C GLY A 84 2.66 -6.25 14.05
N VAL A 85 1.73 -5.30 14.08
CA VAL A 85 1.26 -4.59 12.89
C VAL A 85 2.05 -3.31 12.69
N THR A 86 2.47 -3.08 11.46
CA THR A 86 3.10 -1.83 11.00
C THR A 86 2.37 -1.28 9.79
N ILE A 87 2.36 0.03 9.66
CA ILE A 87 1.69 0.71 8.56
C ILE A 87 2.73 1.47 7.74
N SER A 88 2.55 1.48 6.44
CA SER A 88 3.26 2.39 5.54
C SER A 88 2.28 3.35 4.89
N SER A 89 2.73 4.59 4.72
CA SER A 89 2.01 5.56 3.90
C SER A 89 2.09 5.14 2.44
N GLN A 90 1.16 5.65 1.65
CA GLN A 90 1.11 5.39 0.22
C GLN A 90 2.45 5.72 -0.44
N SER A 91 2.90 4.84 -1.37
CA SER A 91 4.09 5.01 -2.20
C SER A 91 5.46 4.98 -1.51
N GLY A 92 5.63 4.24 -0.46
CA GLY A 92 6.95 3.73 -0.04
C GLY A 92 8.07 4.75 0.13
N GLY A 93 7.80 6.03 0.27
CA GLY A 93 8.84 6.95 0.70
C GLY A 93 8.89 8.31 0.09
N SER A 94 8.70 8.54 -1.19
CA SER A 94 9.02 9.86 -1.75
C SER A 94 7.83 10.68 -2.21
N GLY A 95 6.62 10.22 -2.08
CA GLY A 95 5.54 10.96 -2.68
C GLY A 95 4.17 10.82 -2.05
N GLY A 96 4.01 9.94 -1.08
CA GLY A 96 2.75 9.81 -0.33
C GLY A 96 2.65 10.89 0.75
N PHE A 97 1.44 11.35 1.02
CA PHE A 97 1.14 12.08 2.25
C PHE A 97 1.17 11.08 3.43
N ASP A 98 1.11 11.56 4.66
CA ASP A 98 1.16 10.76 5.90
C ASP A 98 -0.07 9.87 6.15
N GLU A 99 -0.88 9.61 5.15
CA GLU A 99 -2.03 8.74 5.29
C GLU A 99 -1.62 7.28 5.32
N ASN A 100 -2.10 6.57 6.33
CA ASN A 100 -1.91 5.15 6.48
C ASN A 100 -2.66 4.39 5.38
N ASP A 101 -1.92 3.71 4.53
CA ASP A 101 -2.48 3.05 3.34
C ASP A 101 -2.25 1.55 3.30
N ARG A 102 -1.05 1.09 3.61
CA ARG A 102 -0.67 -0.33 3.50
C ARG A 102 -0.38 -0.93 4.86
N VAL A 103 -0.93 -2.10 5.11
CA VAL A 103 -0.74 -2.85 6.35
C VAL A 103 0.27 -3.96 6.14
N SER A 104 1.23 -4.06 7.04
CA SER A 104 2.18 -5.17 7.11
C SER A 104 2.28 -5.72 8.52
N MET A 105 2.72 -6.96 8.65
CA MET A 105 2.87 -7.63 9.94
C MET A 105 4.28 -8.15 10.14
N ARG A 106 4.80 -8.05 11.38
CA ARG A 106 6.02 -8.73 11.82
C ARG A 106 7.26 -8.43 10.97
N GLY A 107 7.38 -7.19 10.47
CA GLY A 107 8.52 -6.78 9.66
C GLY A 107 8.54 -7.35 8.25
N THR A 108 7.40 -7.68 7.67
CA THR A 108 7.30 -8.09 6.27
C THR A 108 6.91 -6.93 5.36
N ASN A 109 7.08 -7.12 4.04
CA ASN A 109 6.50 -6.26 3.02
C ASN A 109 4.96 -6.32 3.10
N PRO A 110 4.22 -5.23 2.86
CA PRO A 110 2.76 -5.21 2.86
C PRO A 110 2.10 -6.26 1.96
N SER A 111 2.69 -6.62 0.83
CA SER A 111 2.17 -7.67 -0.07
C SER A 111 2.20 -9.08 0.54
N LEU A 112 2.89 -9.29 1.66
CA LEU A 112 2.90 -10.55 2.41
C LEU A 112 1.82 -10.62 3.50
N THR A 113 1.04 -9.55 3.65
CA THR A 113 -0.13 -9.48 4.54
C THR A 113 -1.41 -9.46 3.72
N GLN A 114 -2.25 -10.47 3.90
CA GLN A 114 -3.50 -10.56 3.16
C GLN A 114 -4.58 -9.66 3.78
N THR A 115 -5.33 -8.93 2.95
CA THR A 115 -6.53 -8.20 3.37
C THR A 115 -7.77 -8.89 2.85
N LEU A 116 -8.72 -9.13 3.76
CA LEU A 116 -10.01 -9.76 3.47
C LEU A 116 -11.14 -8.86 3.93
N VAL A 117 -12.28 -8.92 3.25
CA VAL A 117 -13.55 -8.36 3.70
C VAL A 117 -14.56 -9.50 3.78
N ASN A 118 -15.10 -9.77 4.98
CA ASN A 118 -15.97 -10.90 5.26
C ASN A 118 -15.38 -12.27 4.85
N GLY A 119 -14.05 -12.40 4.96
CA GLY A 119 -13.32 -13.61 4.54
C GLY A 119 -13.10 -13.73 3.03
N HIS A 120 -13.34 -12.68 2.24
CA HIS A 120 -13.12 -12.65 0.79
C HIS A 120 -11.95 -11.73 0.45
N PRO A 121 -11.08 -12.09 -0.52
CA PRO A 121 -10.13 -11.15 -1.09
C PRO A 121 -10.83 -9.94 -1.72
N ILE A 122 -10.15 -8.81 -1.74
CA ILE A 122 -10.63 -7.57 -2.33
C ILE A 122 -9.61 -7.05 -3.33
N ALA A 123 -10.06 -6.66 -4.52
CA ALA A 123 -9.23 -6.01 -5.52
C ALA A 123 -9.03 -4.53 -5.18
N SER A 124 -7.88 -4.00 -5.53
CA SER A 124 -7.52 -2.60 -5.27
C SER A 124 -6.89 -1.97 -6.52
N GLY A 125 -7.42 -0.82 -6.92
CA GLY A 125 -6.77 0.03 -7.90
C GLY A 125 -5.54 0.71 -7.28
N ASP A 126 -4.38 0.65 -7.94
CA ASP A 126 -3.24 1.42 -7.50
C ASP A 126 -3.42 2.88 -7.86
N TRP A 127 -3.04 3.70 -6.92
CA TRP A 127 -3.10 5.14 -7.02
C TRP A 127 -1.75 5.69 -7.50
N PHE A 128 -1.75 6.33 -8.66
CA PHE A 128 -0.54 6.91 -9.27
C PHE A 128 -0.50 8.42 -9.11
N VAL A 129 -0.33 8.88 -7.89
CA VAL A 129 -0.28 10.32 -7.61
C VAL A 129 1.14 10.87 -7.80
N LEU A 130 2.11 10.21 -7.27
CA LEU A 130 3.49 10.66 -7.23
C LEU A 130 4.46 9.63 -7.75
N ASP A 131 4.14 8.35 -7.57
CA ASP A 131 4.94 7.27 -8.12
C ASP A 131 4.51 6.92 -9.53
N GLN A 132 5.50 6.55 -10.27
CA GLN A 132 5.34 6.00 -11.58
C GLN A 132 4.83 4.56 -11.47
N VAL A 133 4.27 4.05 -12.53
CA VAL A 133 3.64 2.73 -12.65
C VAL A 133 4.50 1.53 -12.18
N GLY A 134 5.72 1.78 -11.68
CA GLY A 134 6.71 0.74 -11.37
C GLY A 134 6.46 -0.12 -10.11
N LEU A 135 5.54 0.23 -9.22
CA LEU A 135 5.37 -0.44 -7.93
C LEU A 135 3.96 -1.01 -7.73
N VAL A 136 3.56 -1.91 -8.61
CA VAL A 136 2.25 -2.58 -8.53
C VAL A 136 2.36 -3.84 -7.66
N GLY A 137 2.05 -3.69 -6.38
CA GLY A 137 2.04 -4.76 -5.39
C GLY A 137 0.70 -5.50 -5.29
N ARG A 138 0.63 -6.47 -4.37
CA ARG A 138 -0.60 -7.22 -4.04
C ARG A 138 -1.32 -6.68 -2.82
N SER A 139 -0.74 -5.74 -2.11
CA SER A 139 -1.37 -5.14 -0.92
C SER A 139 -2.54 -4.25 -1.30
N VAL A 140 -3.62 -4.34 -0.53
CA VAL A 140 -4.82 -3.51 -0.71
C VAL A 140 -4.57 -2.10 -0.17
N SER A 141 -5.10 -1.09 -0.86
CA SER A 141 -5.13 0.28 -0.37
C SER A 141 -6.24 0.45 0.67
N PHE A 142 -5.84 0.68 1.92
CA PHE A 142 -6.79 0.91 3.01
C PHE A 142 -7.44 2.30 2.96
N THR A 143 -6.92 3.22 2.16
CA THR A 143 -7.59 4.50 1.91
C THR A 143 -8.96 4.33 1.24
N MET A 144 -9.19 3.19 0.58
CA MET A 144 -10.46 2.81 -0.03
C MET A 144 -11.45 2.19 0.96
N LEU A 145 -11.01 1.82 2.17
CA LEU A 145 -11.77 1.09 3.17
C LEU A 145 -12.09 1.99 4.38
N PRO A 146 -13.21 2.73 4.36
CA PRO A 146 -13.57 3.64 5.43
C PRO A 146 -13.85 2.89 6.74
N SER A 147 -13.47 3.50 7.85
CA SER A 147 -13.67 2.92 9.20
C SER A 147 -15.14 2.65 9.53
N GLU A 148 -16.04 3.37 8.93
CA GLU A 148 -17.49 3.34 9.19
C GLU A 148 -18.18 2.04 8.71
N MET A 149 -17.60 1.36 7.70
CA MET A 149 -18.16 0.08 7.23
C MET A 149 -17.91 -1.07 8.20
N VAL A 150 -17.01 -0.89 9.15
CA VAL A 150 -16.48 -1.96 9.97
C VAL A 150 -17.41 -2.32 11.12
N GLY A 151 -17.71 -3.61 11.27
CA GLY A 151 -18.29 -4.21 12.46
C GLY A 151 -17.21 -4.72 13.42
N GLN A 152 -16.18 -5.34 12.87
CA GLN A 152 -15.05 -5.92 13.60
C GLN A 152 -13.86 -6.10 12.66
N VAL A 153 -12.64 -6.01 13.16
CA VAL A 153 -11.43 -6.43 12.45
C VAL A 153 -10.77 -7.57 13.20
N VAL A 154 -10.45 -8.65 12.49
CA VAL A 154 -9.73 -9.80 13.02
C VAL A 154 -8.36 -9.86 12.33
N VAL A 155 -7.31 -9.61 13.09
CA VAL A 155 -5.92 -9.78 12.63
C VAL A 155 -5.47 -11.20 12.96
N ARG A 156 -5.35 -12.04 11.93
CA ARG A 156 -4.97 -13.46 12.04
C ARG A 156 -3.47 -13.58 11.91
N LYS A 157 -2.80 -13.97 12.99
CA LYS A 157 -1.33 -14.11 13.03
C LYS A 157 -0.85 -15.54 12.78
N SER A 158 -1.72 -16.53 12.94
CA SER A 158 -1.45 -17.92 12.56
C SER A 158 -2.48 -18.40 11.53
N ALA A 159 -2.03 -19.24 10.60
CA ALA A 159 -2.85 -19.76 9.53
C ALA A 159 -3.67 -20.98 9.98
N THR A 160 -4.82 -21.17 9.32
CA THR A 160 -5.64 -22.38 9.37
C THR A 160 -5.92 -22.87 7.95
N ALA A 161 -6.15 -24.17 7.74
CA ALA A 161 -6.30 -24.73 6.40
C ALA A 161 -7.51 -24.20 5.62
N ASP A 162 -8.54 -23.70 6.30
CA ASP A 162 -9.74 -23.10 5.71
C ASP A 162 -9.56 -21.63 5.30
N LEU A 163 -8.48 -20.98 5.74
CA LEU A 163 -8.15 -19.62 5.33
C LEU A 163 -7.63 -19.62 3.88
N THR A 164 -8.10 -18.68 3.08
CA THR A 164 -7.59 -18.47 1.72
C THR A 164 -6.10 -18.10 1.77
N GLU A 165 -5.31 -18.68 0.88
CA GLU A 165 -3.90 -18.37 0.75
C GLU A 165 -3.65 -16.93 0.27
N GLY A 166 -2.45 -16.39 0.53
CA GLY A 166 -2.03 -15.03 0.14
C GLY A 166 -1.37 -14.23 1.26
N GLY A 167 -1.47 -14.70 2.51
CA GLY A 167 -0.87 -14.04 3.67
C GLY A 167 0.26 -14.85 4.29
N VAL A 168 1.52 -14.57 3.94
CA VAL A 168 2.69 -15.20 4.58
C VAL A 168 2.81 -14.80 6.03
N ALA A 169 2.68 -13.51 6.33
CA ALA A 169 2.78 -12.98 7.70
C ALA A 169 1.46 -13.07 8.48
N GLY A 170 0.35 -13.30 7.78
CA GLY A 170 -1.00 -13.37 8.34
C GLY A 170 -2.02 -12.63 7.48
N ALA A 171 -3.21 -12.41 8.05
CA ALA A 171 -4.31 -11.76 7.35
C ALA A 171 -5.05 -10.75 8.23
N VAL A 172 -5.53 -9.67 7.63
CA VAL A 172 -6.45 -8.69 8.22
C VAL A 172 -7.83 -8.92 7.61
N ASP A 173 -8.76 -9.44 8.41
CA ASP A 173 -10.13 -9.76 7.99
C ASP A 173 -11.10 -8.71 8.54
N ILE A 174 -11.66 -7.89 7.67
CA ILE A 174 -12.58 -6.81 7.98
C ILE A 174 -13.98 -7.37 7.89
N LEU A 175 -14.65 -7.52 9.03
CA LEU A 175 -16.02 -7.96 9.10
C LEU A 175 -16.96 -6.74 9.10
N THR A 176 -17.82 -6.65 8.11
CA THR A 176 -18.78 -5.56 7.99
C THR A 176 -19.95 -5.75 8.94
N ARG A 177 -20.69 -4.68 9.19
CA ARG A 177 -21.93 -4.74 9.96
C ARG A 177 -23.02 -5.49 9.17
N ARG A 178 -23.76 -6.36 9.83
CA ARG A 178 -24.80 -7.18 9.24
C ARG A 178 -26.21 -6.78 9.73
N PRO A 179 -27.23 -6.74 8.86
CA PRO A 179 -28.58 -6.25 9.21
C PRO A 179 -29.23 -6.94 10.40
N LEU A 180 -29.16 -8.27 10.45
CA LEU A 180 -29.83 -9.05 11.51
C LEU A 180 -29.11 -9.01 12.86
N GLN A 181 -27.90 -8.44 12.93
CA GLN A 181 -27.14 -8.27 14.17
C GLN A 181 -27.57 -7.04 14.99
N PHE A 182 -28.30 -6.11 14.40
CA PHE A 182 -28.78 -4.93 15.12
C PHE A 182 -29.86 -5.32 16.14
N SER A 183 -29.84 -4.68 17.31
CA SER A 183 -30.80 -4.97 18.40
C SER A 183 -32.22 -4.48 18.10
N LYS A 184 -32.33 -3.33 17.42
CA LYS A 184 -33.62 -2.70 17.07
C LYS A 184 -34.08 -3.13 15.67
N PRO A 185 -35.40 -3.20 15.42
CA PRO A 185 -35.95 -3.41 14.08
C PRO A 185 -35.52 -2.34 13.08
N MET A 186 -35.38 -1.10 13.54
CA MET A 186 -34.88 0.03 12.73
C MET A 186 -33.80 0.76 13.49
N THR A 187 -32.71 1.11 12.80
CA THR A 187 -31.62 1.92 13.33
C THR A 187 -31.17 2.91 12.25
N LEU A 188 -31.05 4.17 12.63
CA LEU A 188 -30.45 5.21 11.81
C LEU A 188 -29.27 5.78 12.56
N GLU A 189 -28.10 5.76 11.92
CA GLU A 189 -26.87 6.40 12.43
C GLU A 189 -26.38 7.39 11.41
N ALA A 190 -25.95 8.56 11.84
CA ALA A 190 -25.35 9.56 10.97
C ALA A 190 -24.18 10.26 11.66
N PHE A 191 -23.22 10.66 10.88
CA PHE A 191 -22.12 11.52 11.28
C PHE A 191 -22.03 12.70 10.31
N VAL A 192 -21.93 13.90 10.85
CA VAL A 192 -21.65 15.13 10.10
C VAL A 192 -20.49 15.81 10.80
N GLY A 193 -19.48 16.14 10.05
CA GLY A 193 -18.28 16.75 10.63
C GLY A 193 -17.45 17.52 9.62
N GLY A 194 -16.31 17.98 10.10
CA GLY A 194 -15.32 18.66 9.29
C GLY A 194 -13.91 18.33 9.75
N VAL A 195 -12.95 18.58 8.88
CA VAL A 195 -11.53 18.46 9.15
C VAL A 195 -10.82 19.77 8.81
N TYR A 196 -10.09 20.30 9.77
CA TYR A 196 -9.18 21.41 9.57
C TYR A 196 -7.75 20.90 9.50
N ALA A 197 -7.05 21.18 8.41
CA ALA A 197 -5.64 20.87 8.22
C ALA A 197 -4.81 22.18 8.35
N ASP A 198 -3.88 22.20 9.30
CA ASP A 198 -3.20 23.43 9.71
C ASP A 198 -2.12 23.91 8.73
N LEU A 199 -1.57 23.00 7.89
CA LEU A 199 -0.54 23.38 6.93
C LEU A 199 -1.14 24.00 5.65
N PRO A 200 -2.20 23.43 5.01
CA PRO A 200 -2.89 24.11 3.91
C PRO A 200 -3.84 25.21 4.39
N ASP A 201 -4.11 25.35 5.69
CA ASP A 201 -5.08 26.28 6.30
C ASP A 201 -6.48 26.17 5.68
N LYS A 202 -6.96 24.92 5.55
CA LYS A 202 -8.26 24.63 4.93
C LYS A 202 -9.15 23.77 5.83
N THR A 203 -10.47 24.01 5.73
CA THR A 203 -11.50 23.21 6.40
C THR A 203 -12.39 22.54 5.36
N ASP A 204 -12.53 21.23 5.46
CA ASP A 204 -13.33 20.40 4.54
C ASP A 204 -14.41 19.65 5.31
N GLY A 205 -15.44 19.18 4.59
CA GLY A 205 -16.59 18.48 5.17
C GLY A 205 -16.50 16.97 5.11
N GLN A 206 -17.22 16.32 6.06
CA GLN A 206 -17.39 14.88 6.11
C GLN A 206 -18.82 14.49 6.43
N PHE A 207 -19.30 13.42 5.83
CA PHE A 207 -20.63 12.89 6.06
C PHE A 207 -20.63 11.36 5.99
N ASN A 208 -21.35 10.72 6.92
CA ASN A 208 -21.66 9.30 6.87
C ASN A 208 -23.08 9.07 7.36
N ALA A 209 -23.81 8.15 6.71
CA ALA A 209 -25.12 7.73 7.16
C ALA A 209 -25.29 6.22 6.98
N LEU A 210 -25.90 5.58 7.95
CA LEU A 210 -26.28 4.18 7.95
C LEU A 210 -27.75 4.04 8.34
N GLY A 211 -28.50 3.34 7.51
CA GLY A 211 -29.85 2.90 7.79
C GLY A 211 -29.91 1.39 7.85
N ASN A 212 -30.46 0.84 8.91
CA ASN A 212 -30.71 -0.59 9.05
C ASN A 212 -32.19 -0.85 9.34
N TRP A 213 -32.74 -1.81 8.65
CA TRP A 213 -34.09 -2.33 8.92
C TRP A 213 -34.05 -3.85 8.97
N LYS A 214 -34.79 -4.42 9.89
CA LYS A 214 -35.08 -5.85 9.94
C LYS A 214 -36.52 -6.11 10.39
N ASN A 215 -37.08 -7.22 9.92
CA ASN A 215 -38.43 -7.62 10.35
C ASN A 215 -38.42 -8.17 11.78
N ASP A 216 -39.60 -8.18 12.44
CA ASP A 216 -39.75 -8.63 13.82
C ASP A 216 -39.40 -10.13 14.00
N ALA A 217 -39.58 -10.94 12.96
CA ALA A 217 -39.21 -12.35 12.96
C ALA A 217 -37.69 -12.58 12.84
N ASN A 218 -36.90 -11.54 12.65
CA ASN A 218 -35.44 -11.59 12.46
C ASN A 218 -35.01 -12.54 11.30
N THR A 219 -35.85 -12.63 10.26
CA THR A 219 -35.62 -13.47 9.08
C THR A 219 -35.21 -12.69 7.84
N MET A 220 -35.41 -11.38 7.83
CA MET A 220 -35.00 -10.49 6.74
C MET A 220 -34.50 -9.18 7.31
N GLY A 221 -33.39 -8.71 6.77
CA GLY A 221 -32.84 -7.39 7.10
C GLY A 221 -32.13 -6.77 5.92
N VAL A 222 -32.10 -5.45 5.90
CA VAL A 222 -31.43 -4.63 4.89
C VAL A 222 -30.65 -3.53 5.61
N LEU A 223 -29.38 -3.38 5.27
CA LEU A 223 -28.52 -2.29 5.68
C LEU A 223 -28.10 -1.51 4.45
N VAL A 224 -28.16 -0.18 4.53
CA VAL A 224 -27.65 0.73 3.53
C VAL A 224 -26.74 1.74 4.22
N GLN A 225 -25.57 1.95 3.68
CA GLN A 225 -24.62 2.92 4.17
C GLN A 225 -24.10 3.77 3.01
N ALA A 226 -23.92 5.08 3.26
CA ALA A 226 -23.29 6.00 2.33
C ALA A 226 -22.30 6.90 3.09
N PHE A 227 -21.20 7.26 2.46
CA PHE A 227 -20.19 8.15 3.02
C PHE A 227 -19.65 9.10 1.96
N TRP A 228 -19.21 10.24 2.43
CA TRP A 228 -18.52 11.26 1.64
C TRP A 228 -17.56 12.03 2.54
N GLU A 229 -16.36 12.30 2.02
CA GLU A 229 -15.31 13.05 2.69
C GLU A 229 -14.53 13.86 1.66
N LYS A 230 -14.29 15.15 1.97
CA LYS A 230 -13.32 15.97 1.25
C LYS A 230 -12.15 16.29 2.18
N ARG A 231 -10.93 16.38 1.63
CA ARG A 231 -9.72 16.74 2.37
C ARG A 231 -8.75 17.51 1.52
N SER A 232 -8.19 18.55 2.10
CA SER A 232 -7.10 19.34 1.53
C SER A 232 -5.82 19.01 2.29
N LEU A 233 -4.77 18.69 1.55
CA LEU A 233 -3.47 18.28 2.09
C LEU A 233 -2.37 19.13 1.50
N ARG A 234 -1.35 19.42 2.31
CA ARG A 234 -0.10 20.05 1.88
C ARG A 234 1.06 19.34 2.57
N ARG A 235 2.15 19.20 1.84
CA ARG A 235 3.43 18.72 2.33
C ARG A 235 4.51 19.70 1.93
N ASP A 236 5.22 20.20 2.92
CA ASP A 236 6.43 20.98 2.72
C ASP A 236 7.62 20.05 2.81
N GLY A 237 8.50 20.10 1.84
CA GLY A 237 9.65 19.20 1.81
C GLY A 237 10.92 19.81 1.23
N GLN A 238 12.03 19.17 1.58
CA GLN A 238 13.25 19.20 0.80
C GLN A 238 13.55 17.78 0.36
N GLU A 239 13.87 17.61 -0.92
CA GLU A 239 14.20 16.32 -1.51
C GLU A 239 15.63 16.25 -2.02
N ILE A 240 16.24 15.09 -1.84
CA ILE A 240 17.48 14.69 -2.46
C ILE A 240 17.18 13.44 -3.28
N LEU A 241 16.91 13.63 -4.58
CA LEU A 241 16.38 12.58 -5.44
C LEU A 241 17.51 11.71 -6.03
N GLY A 242 18.09 10.87 -5.18
CA GLY A 242 19.08 9.87 -5.57
C GLY A 242 20.52 10.29 -5.34
N TYR A 243 21.37 9.28 -5.40
CA TYR A 243 22.83 9.40 -5.37
C TYR A 243 23.42 8.60 -6.53
N ALA A 244 24.49 9.13 -7.13
CA ALA A 244 25.27 8.43 -8.13
C ALA A 244 26.76 8.49 -7.75
N GLN A 245 27.56 7.56 -8.26
CA GLN A 245 29.02 7.59 -8.05
C GLN A 245 29.72 8.35 -9.18
N ILE A 246 30.73 9.09 -8.81
CA ILE A 246 31.65 9.72 -9.78
C ILE A 246 32.44 8.59 -10.45
N SER A 247 32.26 8.43 -11.76
CA SER A 247 33.00 7.41 -12.52
C SER A 247 34.50 7.61 -12.40
N PRO A 248 35.27 6.56 -12.08
CA PRO A 248 36.73 6.67 -11.99
C PRO A 248 37.40 7.03 -13.32
N THR A 249 36.69 6.87 -14.45
CA THR A 249 37.16 7.23 -15.79
C THR A 249 36.65 8.59 -16.26
N SER A 250 35.87 9.30 -15.44
CA SER A 250 35.35 10.63 -15.79
C SER A 250 36.47 11.69 -15.85
N ALA A 251 36.22 12.78 -16.57
CA ALA A 251 37.15 13.91 -16.63
C ALA A 251 37.34 14.56 -15.25
N LEU A 252 36.25 14.57 -14.43
CA LEU A 252 36.30 15.05 -13.05
C LEU A 252 37.24 14.18 -12.20
N ALA A 253 37.11 12.85 -12.23
CA ALA A 253 37.96 11.93 -11.47
C ALA A 253 39.40 11.94 -11.98
N THR A 254 39.63 12.20 -13.30
CA THR A 254 40.97 12.38 -13.85
C THR A 254 41.64 13.63 -13.26
N ALA A 255 40.91 14.73 -13.13
CA ALA A 255 41.41 15.98 -12.54
C ALA A 255 41.47 15.94 -11.00
N ARG A 256 40.63 15.12 -10.37
CA ARG A 256 40.52 14.94 -8.93
C ARG A 256 40.38 13.47 -8.59
N PRO A 257 41.46 12.70 -8.53
CA PRO A 257 41.47 11.25 -8.30
C PRO A 257 40.84 10.82 -6.96
N ASP A 258 40.85 11.69 -5.96
CA ASP A 258 40.25 11.54 -4.66
C ASP A 258 38.69 11.53 -4.70
N LEU A 259 38.11 11.98 -5.80
CA LEU A 259 36.67 11.92 -6.05
C LEU A 259 36.18 10.65 -6.80
N ALA A 260 37.09 9.78 -7.25
CA ALA A 260 36.73 8.55 -7.94
C ALA A 260 35.91 7.62 -7.02
N ASN A 261 34.79 7.11 -7.51
CA ASN A 261 33.83 6.26 -6.75
C ASN A 261 33.18 6.93 -5.52
N VAL A 262 33.28 8.26 -5.40
CA VAL A 262 32.58 9.02 -4.36
C VAL A 262 31.12 9.21 -4.77
N TRP A 263 30.17 8.97 -3.84
CA TRP A 263 28.76 9.25 -4.05
C TRP A 263 28.49 10.76 -4.05
N TYR A 264 27.63 11.22 -4.93
CA TYR A 264 27.16 12.60 -4.97
C TYR A 264 25.63 12.64 -5.14
N PRO A 265 24.93 13.67 -4.62
CA PRO A 265 23.50 13.84 -4.78
C PRO A 265 23.16 14.20 -6.24
N THR A 266 22.21 13.50 -6.83
CA THR A 266 21.78 13.77 -8.22
C THR A 266 20.94 15.02 -8.32
N LEU A 267 20.04 15.26 -7.35
CA LEU A 267 19.18 16.45 -7.25
C LEU A 267 19.04 16.85 -5.78
N ILE A 268 19.03 18.14 -5.46
CA ILE A 268 18.76 18.67 -4.11
C ILE A 268 17.86 19.89 -4.21
N GLY A 269 16.70 19.90 -3.57
CA GLY A 269 15.91 21.13 -3.57
C GLY A 269 14.58 21.10 -2.85
N SER A 270 13.86 22.18 -3.04
CA SER A 270 12.54 22.43 -2.50
C SER A 270 11.53 21.47 -3.13
N ALA A 271 10.57 21.01 -2.34
CA ALA A 271 9.49 20.15 -2.80
C ALA A 271 8.18 20.56 -2.10
N LEU A 272 7.28 21.13 -2.87
CA LEU A 272 5.95 21.50 -2.40
C LEU A 272 4.91 20.62 -3.06
N PHE A 273 4.11 19.92 -2.24
CA PHE A 273 3.01 19.08 -2.69
C PHE A 273 1.71 19.60 -2.13
N GLU A 274 0.72 19.78 -2.98
CA GLU A 274 -0.66 20.08 -2.59
C GLU A 274 -1.61 19.08 -3.23
N GLN A 275 -2.63 18.68 -2.47
CA GLN A 275 -3.64 17.76 -2.94
C GLN A 275 -5.00 18.15 -2.37
N GLU A 276 -6.00 18.20 -3.25
CA GLU A 276 -7.40 18.14 -2.84
C GLU A 276 -7.95 16.79 -3.24
N ARG A 277 -8.60 16.07 -2.32
CA ARG A 277 -9.19 14.78 -2.61
C ARG A 277 -10.59 14.64 -2.04
N GLU A 278 -11.38 13.86 -2.74
CA GLU A 278 -12.74 13.49 -2.37
C GLU A 278 -12.86 11.97 -2.36
N ARG A 279 -13.39 11.42 -1.27
CA ARG A 279 -13.76 10.01 -1.18
C ARG A 279 -15.26 9.89 -0.98
N LYS A 280 -15.91 9.04 -1.78
CA LYS A 280 -17.34 8.79 -1.70
C LYS A 280 -17.62 7.32 -1.94
N GLY A 281 -18.72 6.84 -1.41
CA GLY A 281 -19.08 5.46 -1.62
C GLY A 281 -20.23 5.00 -0.75
N GLY A 282 -20.45 3.69 -0.76
CA GLY A 282 -21.49 3.08 0.04
C GLY A 282 -21.48 1.57 0.03
N MET A 283 -22.34 1.03 0.86
CA MET A 283 -22.54 -0.40 1.03
C MET A 283 -24.03 -0.72 1.14
N ILE A 284 -24.43 -1.83 0.55
CA ILE A 284 -25.74 -2.45 0.74
C ILE A 284 -25.50 -3.88 1.19
N ASP A 285 -26.19 -4.28 2.25
CA ASP A 285 -26.16 -5.65 2.76
C ASP A 285 -27.59 -6.14 2.97
N VAL A 286 -27.91 -7.32 2.46
CA VAL A 286 -29.22 -7.95 2.57
C VAL A 286 -29.06 -9.34 3.14
N GLN A 287 -29.60 -9.55 4.35
CA GLN A 287 -29.63 -10.86 4.99
C GLN A 287 -31.01 -11.47 4.95
N LEU A 288 -31.09 -12.75 4.60
CA LEU A 288 -32.31 -13.53 4.51
C LEU A 288 -32.16 -14.86 5.23
N ARG A 289 -33.17 -15.27 5.98
CA ARG A 289 -33.35 -16.60 6.56
C ARG A 289 -34.63 -17.24 6.01
N PRO A 290 -34.59 -17.70 4.73
CA PRO A 290 -35.81 -18.17 4.06
C PRO A 290 -36.33 -19.50 4.57
N ALA A 291 -35.52 -20.29 5.28
CA ALA A 291 -35.86 -21.56 5.90
C ALA A 291 -35.08 -21.76 7.19
N PRO A 292 -35.54 -22.62 8.12
CA PRO A 292 -34.77 -22.96 9.30
C PRO A 292 -33.36 -23.46 8.94
N GLY A 293 -32.35 -22.87 9.55
CA GLY A 293 -30.96 -23.23 9.34
C GLY A 293 -30.31 -22.68 8.05
N LEU A 294 -31.07 -22.06 7.14
CA LEU A 294 -30.52 -21.43 5.94
C LEU A 294 -30.42 -19.91 6.10
N GLU A 295 -29.22 -19.36 5.97
CA GLU A 295 -28.93 -17.92 5.95
C GLU A 295 -28.25 -17.56 4.64
N LEU A 296 -28.75 -16.52 3.99
CA LEU A 296 -28.19 -15.92 2.79
C LEU A 296 -27.80 -14.49 3.13
N ASP A 297 -26.65 -14.06 2.62
CA ASP A 297 -26.11 -12.74 2.84
C ASP A 297 -25.56 -12.19 1.52
N LEU A 298 -26.17 -11.13 1.01
CA LEU A 298 -25.78 -10.45 -0.22
C LEU A 298 -25.20 -9.09 0.16
N SER A 299 -23.90 -8.90 -0.08
CA SER A 299 -23.20 -7.64 0.16
C SER A 299 -22.72 -7.04 -1.14
N ALA A 300 -22.89 -5.73 -1.29
CA ALA A 300 -22.33 -4.92 -2.37
C ALA A 300 -21.69 -3.66 -1.80
N PHE A 301 -20.49 -3.35 -2.24
CA PHE A 301 -19.71 -2.19 -1.80
C PHE A 301 -19.07 -1.51 -2.98
N LYS A 302 -18.99 -0.18 -2.92
CA LYS A 302 -18.21 0.65 -3.83
C LYS A 302 -17.61 1.82 -3.05
N SER A 303 -16.31 2.07 -3.28
CA SER A 303 -15.58 3.25 -2.81
C SER A 303 -14.79 3.84 -3.95
N GLU A 304 -14.85 5.15 -4.10
CA GLU A 304 -14.13 5.92 -5.10
C GLU A 304 -13.39 7.05 -4.41
N LEU A 305 -12.15 7.24 -4.74
CA LEU A 305 -11.28 8.32 -4.28
C LEU A 305 -10.77 9.07 -5.50
N GLU A 306 -11.05 10.36 -5.57
CA GLU A 306 -10.57 11.26 -6.62
C GLU A 306 -9.66 12.32 -6.01
N ALA A 307 -8.58 12.69 -6.69
CA ALA A 307 -7.71 13.76 -6.24
C ALA A 307 -7.16 14.60 -7.38
N THR A 308 -6.92 15.85 -7.03
CA THR A 308 -6.15 16.81 -7.81
C THR A 308 -4.84 17.04 -7.08
N ASN A 309 -3.74 16.78 -7.76
CA ASN A 309 -2.40 16.87 -7.18
C ASN A 309 -1.55 17.91 -7.89
N TYR A 310 -0.79 18.68 -7.14
CA TYR A 310 0.18 19.60 -7.69
C TYR A 310 1.52 19.46 -6.96
N ASN A 311 2.52 18.94 -7.66
CA ASN A 311 3.88 18.77 -7.19
C ASN A 311 4.78 19.80 -7.84
N ARG A 312 5.63 20.44 -7.05
CA ARG A 312 6.55 21.47 -7.51
C ARG A 312 7.89 21.27 -6.86
N ASN A 313 8.95 21.25 -7.68
CA ASN A 313 10.31 21.09 -7.23
C ASN A 313 11.21 22.17 -7.85
N TRP A 314 12.13 22.72 -7.08
CA TRP A 314 13.20 23.61 -7.56
C TRP A 314 14.51 23.10 -6.98
N MET A 315 15.40 22.55 -7.83
CA MET A 315 16.47 21.68 -7.39
C MET A 315 17.83 22.04 -8.01
N PHE A 316 18.91 21.93 -7.23
CA PHE A 316 20.25 21.80 -7.76
C PHE A 316 20.36 20.52 -8.60
N TRP A 317 20.89 20.63 -9.80
CA TRP A 317 21.01 19.50 -10.73
C TRP A 317 22.41 18.86 -10.70
N GLY A 318 22.69 18.08 -9.65
CA GLY A 318 24.01 17.46 -9.44
C GLY A 318 24.40 16.47 -10.52
N SER A 319 23.46 15.66 -11.03
CA SER A 319 23.75 14.73 -12.13
C SER A 319 24.19 15.44 -13.41
N ARG A 320 23.71 16.66 -13.67
CA ARG A 320 24.18 17.49 -14.79
C ARG A 320 25.55 18.08 -14.50
N VAL A 321 25.68 18.78 -13.37
CA VAL A 321 26.92 19.53 -13.01
C VAL A 321 28.11 18.59 -12.81
N ILE A 322 27.91 17.47 -12.09
CA ILE A 322 28.97 16.53 -11.72
C ILE A 322 29.07 15.39 -12.75
N GLY A 323 27.94 14.71 -13.04
CA GLY A 323 27.93 13.53 -13.90
C GLY A 323 28.05 13.85 -15.38
N GLY A 324 27.28 14.82 -15.88
CA GLY A 324 27.25 15.22 -17.29
C GLY A 324 28.42 16.14 -17.66
N ASP A 325 28.47 17.32 -17.06
CA ASP A 325 29.42 18.37 -17.43
C ASP A 325 30.82 18.18 -16.81
N ASN A 326 30.97 17.27 -15.84
CA ASN A 326 32.23 16.99 -15.13
C ASN A 326 32.85 18.26 -14.50
N ARG A 327 32.02 19.19 -13.98
CA ARG A 327 32.51 20.46 -13.43
C ARG A 327 33.26 20.25 -12.13
N ILE A 328 34.50 20.76 -12.07
CA ILE A 328 35.33 20.68 -10.88
C ILE A 328 34.82 21.69 -9.85
N PRO A 329 34.45 21.26 -8.62
CA PRO A 329 34.08 22.19 -7.56
C PRO A 329 35.29 23.00 -7.10
N SER A 330 35.09 24.28 -6.77
CA SER A 330 36.12 25.16 -6.22
C SER A 330 36.54 24.78 -4.80
N SER A 331 35.61 24.21 -4.04
CA SER A 331 35.83 23.61 -2.73
C SER A 331 34.87 22.46 -2.51
N TYR A 332 35.28 21.46 -1.74
CA TYR A 332 34.43 20.30 -1.44
C TYR A 332 34.86 19.57 -0.16
N THR A 333 33.95 18.77 0.36
CA THR A 333 34.14 17.86 1.50
C THR A 333 33.58 16.49 1.18
N VAL A 334 34.35 15.43 1.47
CA VAL A 334 33.91 14.04 1.36
C VAL A 334 33.84 13.45 2.76
N THR A 335 32.70 12.87 3.10
CA THR A 335 32.46 12.18 4.38
C THR A 335 31.89 10.78 4.09
N ASN A 336 32.52 9.74 4.65
CA ASN A 336 32.09 8.34 4.45
C ASN A 336 31.84 7.98 2.97
N GLY A 337 32.73 8.42 2.06
CA GLY A 337 32.60 8.16 0.62
C GLY A 337 31.50 8.95 -0.08
N THR A 338 30.92 9.94 0.57
CA THR A 338 29.89 10.83 0.02
C THR A 338 30.41 12.26 -0.06
N LEU A 339 30.20 12.94 -1.20
CA LEU A 339 30.46 14.35 -1.39
C LEU A 339 29.41 15.16 -0.63
N THR A 340 29.72 15.48 0.63
CA THR A 340 28.77 16.11 1.56
C THR A 340 28.71 17.62 1.47
N ALA A 341 29.71 18.25 0.85
CA ALA A 341 29.67 19.68 0.52
C ALA A 341 30.40 19.94 -0.77
N ALA A 342 29.93 20.89 -1.57
CA ALA A 342 30.61 21.34 -2.76
C ALA A 342 30.14 22.73 -3.18
N THR A 343 31.04 23.48 -3.83
CA THR A 343 30.78 24.85 -4.32
C THR A 343 31.25 24.99 -5.76
N TRP A 344 30.39 25.52 -6.60
CA TRP A 344 30.69 25.94 -7.97
C TRP A 344 30.35 27.42 -8.09
N PRO A 345 31.34 28.30 -8.23
CA PRO A 345 31.04 29.69 -8.53
C PRO A 345 30.39 29.76 -9.92
N ASN A 346 29.59 30.78 -10.15
CA ASN A 346 29.13 31.11 -11.49
C ASN A 346 30.36 31.44 -12.35
N ALA A 347 30.85 30.44 -13.06
CA ALA A 347 31.93 30.66 -14.04
C ALA A 347 31.30 31.24 -15.30
N GLY A 348 30.93 32.54 -15.26
CA GLY A 348 30.43 33.25 -16.42
C GLY A 348 31.51 33.32 -17.51
N THR A 349 31.62 32.25 -18.29
CA THR A 349 32.20 32.33 -19.61
C THR A 349 31.16 33.01 -20.48
N PRO A 350 31.38 34.22 -21.02
CA PRO A 350 30.43 34.86 -21.89
C PRO A 350 30.06 33.91 -23.04
N GLY A 351 28.78 33.53 -23.12
CA GLY A 351 28.28 32.67 -24.18
C GLY A 351 28.15 31.17 -23.85
N ALA A 352 28.58 30.70 -22.68
CA ALA A 352 28.33 29.32 -22.23
C ALA A 352 27.17 29.28 -21.23
N ASN A 353 26.03 28.72 -21.63
CA ASN A 353 24.89 28.46 -20.74
C ASN A 353 25.23 27.25 -19.87
N ALA A 354 25.53 27.50 -18.61
CA ALA A 354 25.82 26.48 -17.63
C ALA A 354 24.57 26.14 -16.82
N GLN A 355 24.01 24.94 -16.99
CA GLN A 355 22.86 24.45 -16.21
C GLN A 355 23.29 24.11 -14.79
N TYR A 356 22.60 24.65 -13.81
CA TYR A 356 22.83 24.39 -12.38
C TYR A 356 21.59 23.91 -11.63
N ALA A 357 20.42 24.31 -12.10
CA ALA A 357 19.18 23.93 -11.47
C ALA A 357 18.17 23.46 -12.49
N ILE A 358 17.27 22.61 -12.03
CA ILE A 358 16.12 22.09 -12.73
C ILE A 358 14.85 22.33 -11.90
N VAL A 359 13.76 22.62 -12.56
CA VAL A 359 12.48 22.95 -11.94
C VAL A 359 11.41 22.05 -12.53
N ASP A 360 10.63 21.40 -11.65
CA ASP A 360 9.49 20.58 -12.06
C ASP A 360 8.19 21.20 -11.54
N GLU A 361 7.27 21.40 -12.45
CA GLU A 361 5.87 21.75 -12.17
C GLU A 361 4.99 20.65 -12.72
N ILE A 362 4.31 19.90 -11.84
CA ILE A 362 3.60 18.68 -12.21
C ILE A 362 2.19 18.71 -11.65
N TYR A 363 1.22 18.99 -12.51
CA TYR A 363 -0.20 19.06 -12.15
C TYR A 363 -0.95 17.84 -12.69
N ARG A 364 -1.71 17.16 -11.80
CA ARG A 364 -2.49 15.95 -12.08
C ARG A 364 -3.92 16.14 -11.63
N PRO A 365 -4.81 16.68 -12.49
CA PRO A 365 -6.23 16.77 -12.17
C PRO A 365 -6.92 15.43 -12.36
N GLY A 366 -7.89 15.11 -11.49
CA GLY A 366 -8.80 13.98 -11.64
C GLY A 366 -8.16 12.59 -11.58
N ALA A 367 -7.01 12.45 -10.91
CA ALA A 367 -6.48 11.13 -10.61
C ALA A 367 -7.43 10.40 -9.65
N SER A 368 -7.74 9.13 -9.91
CA SER A 368 -8.74 8.38 -9.14
C SER A 368 -8.32 6.96 -8.83
N SER A 369 -8.86 6.43 -7.74
CA SER A 369 -8.81 5.02 -7.40
C SER A 369 -10.20 4.54 -7.01
N GLU A 370 -10.58 3.35 -7.47
CA GLU A 370 -11.86 2.73 -7.20
C GLU A 370 -11.67 1.32 -6.68
N THR A 371 -12.55 0.91 -5.76
CA THR A 371 -12.67 -0.46 -5.29
C THR A 371 -14.13 -0.82 -5.13
N GLN A 372 -14.54 -1.97 -5.68
CA GLN A 372 -15.90 -2.47 -5.57
C GLN A 372 -15.94 -3.99 -5.44
N PHE A 373 -16.98 -4.49 -4.78
CA PHE A 373 -17.27 -5.92 -4.75
C PHE A 373 -18.77 -6.20 -4.66
N VAL A 374 -19.14 -7.38 -5.12
CA VAL A 374 -20.45 -8.01 -4.88
C VAL A 374 -20.19 -9.45 -4.47
N THR A 375 -20.72 -9.85 -3.30
CA THR A 375 -20.55 -11.18 -2.73
C THR A 375 -21.89 -11.74 -2.26
N LEU A 376 -22.08 -13.04 -2.45
CA LEU A 376 -23.20 -13.80 -1.89
C LEU A 376 -22.63 -14.93 -1.05
N ASP A 377 -22.95 -14.92 0.23
CA ASP A 377 -22.63 -15.96 1.19
C ASP A 377 -23.91 -16.73 1.55
N ALA A 378 -23.83 -18.05 1.55
CA ALA A 378 -24.90 -18.93 2.01
C ALA A 378 -24.37 -19.83 3.13
N LYS A 379 -25.13 -19.98 4.20
CA LYS A 379 -24.87 -20.93 5.28
C LYS A 379 -26.10 -21.77 5.51
N TRP A 380 -25.94 -23.07 5.48
CA TRP A 380 -27.06 -23.99 5.65
C TRP A 380 -26.71 -25.10 6.64
N ARG A 381 -27.45 -25.15 7.74
CA ARG A 381 -27.47 -26.31 8.65
C ARG A 381 -28.34 -27.40 8.03
N VAL A 382 -27.69 -28.30 7.29
CA VAL A 382 -28.37 -29.39 6.58
C VAL A 382 -28.94 -30.43 7.56
N SER A 383 -28.19 -30.65 8.67
CA SER A 383 -28.60 -31.54 9.75
C SER A 383 -27.91 -31.12 11.06
N ASP A 384 -28.24 -31.79 12.18
CA ASP A 384 -27.58 -31.53 13.47
C ASP A 384 -26.06 -31.78 13.46
N ARG A 385 -25.56 -32.48 12.45
CA ARG A 385 -24.13 -32.83 12.32
C ARG A 385 -23.45 -32.29 11.07
N PHE A 386 -24.20 -31.70 10.16
CA PHE A 386 -23.63 -31.24 8.90
C PHE A 386 -24.08 -29.83 8.55
N ASP A 387 -23.11 -28.91 8.52
CA ASP A 387 -23.28 -27.57 8.02
C ASP A 387 -22.59 -27.45 6.64
N LEU A 388 -23.27 -26.77 5.72
CA LEU A 388 -22.75 -26.42 4.39
C LEU A 388 -22.65 -24.90 4.29
N SER A 389 -21.57 -24.40 3.75
CA SER A 389 -21.46 -22.99 3.34
C SER A 389 -20.98 -22.86 1.91
N ALA A 390 -21.49 -21.85 1.24
CA ALA A 390 -21.08 -21.51 -0.11
C ALA A 390 -20.85 -20.00 -0.20
N LYS A 391 -19.84 -19.61 -0.98
CA LYS A 391 -19.48 -18.22 -1.21
C LYS A 391 -19.22 -18.03 -2.69
N VAL A 392 -19.75 -16.96 -3.26
CA VAL A 392 -19.44 -16.55 -4.64
C VAL A 392 -19.37 -15.04 -4.71
N GLY A 393 -18.43 -14.53 -5.49
CA GLY A 393 -18.29 -13.09 -5.61
C GLY A 393 -17.38 -12.64 -6.74
N THR A 394 -17.41 -11.35 -6.94
CA THR A 394 -16.52 -10.63 -7.82
C THR A 394 -16.05 -9.36 -7.14
N THR A 395 -14.80 -9.03 -7.33
CA THR A 395 -14.22 -7.76 -6.89
C THR A 395 -13.43 -7.13 -8.02
N GLU A 396 -13.45 -5.82 -8.08
CA GLU A 396 -12.74 -5.02 -9.07
C GLU A 396 -12.14 -3.78 -8.41
N GLY A 397 -10.90 -3.45 -8.78
CA GLY A 397 -10.22 -2.22 -8.44
C GLY A 397 -9.66 -1.56 -9.70
N GLU A 398 -9.73 -0.25 -9.79
CA GLU A 398 -9.18 0.53 -10.90
C GLU A 398 -8.50 1.78 -10.37
N GLY A 399 -7.29 2.06 -10.84
CA GLY A 399 -6.58 3.30 -10.59
C GLY A 399 -6.31 4.00 -11.92
N VAL A 400 -6.58 5.31 -11.99
CA VAL A 400 -6.46 6.08 -13.23
C VAL A 400 -5.79 7.43 -12.95
N THR A 401 -4.81 7.79 -13.78
CA THR A 401 -4.32 9.16 -13.94
C THR A 401 -4.67 9.62 -15.35
N PRO A 402 -5.80 10.30 -15.54
CA PRO A 402 -6.30 10.60 -16.89
C PRO A 402 -5.45 11.65 -17.59
N LYS A 403 -4.87 12.57 -16.81
CA LYS A 403 -4.15 13.73 -17.34
C LYS A 403 -3.00 14.13 -16.40
N GLN A 404 -1.92 14.57 -17.00
CA GLN A 404 -0.80 15.18 -16.34
C GLN A 404 -0.30 16.35 -17.19
N ALA A 405 -0.17 17.53 -16.60
CA ALA A 405 0.48 18.68 -17.19
C ALA A 405 1.85 18.88 -16.52
N VAL A 406 2.90 18.94 -17.30
CA VAL A 406 4.28 19.00 -16.80
C VAL A 406 5.05 20.08 -17.52
N PHE A 407 5.76 20.88 -16.75
CA PHE A 407 6.81 21.77 -17.19
C PHE A 407 8.08 21.42 -16.43
N GLU A 408 9.09 20.90 -17.13
CA GLU A 408 10.45 20.75 -16.60
C GLU A 408 11.31 21.83 -17.20
N GLY A 409 11.93 22.63 -16.36
CA GLY A 409 12.65 23.82 -16.80
C GLY A 409 14.09 23.89 -16.34
N ASP A 410 14.96 24.40 -17.22
CA ASP A 410 16.36 24.68 -16.94
C ASP A 410 16.57 26.07 -16.35
N VAL A 411 17.49 26.16 -15.39
CA VAL A 411 18.00 27.43 -14.85
C VAL A 411 19.50 27.49 -14.99
N PHE A 412 19.96 28.55 -15.69
CA PHE A 412 21.34 28.69 -16.10
C PHE A 412 22.13 29.72 -15.29
N ASN A 413 23.45 29.55 -15.25
CA ASN A 413 24.43 30.54 -14.80
C ASN A 413 24.21 31.04 -13.37
N THR A 414 23.67 30.21 -12.49
CA THR A 414 23.41 30.57 -11.09
C THR A 414 24.59 30.33 -10.16
N GLY A 415 25.54 29.49 -10.56
CA GLY A 415 26.43 28.84 -9.60
C GLY A 415 25.61 27.95 -8.65
N ALA A 416 26.30 27.19 -7.83
CA ALA A 416 25.66 26.39 -6.79
C ALA A 416 26.58 26.13 -5.62
N THR A 417 26.01 26.04 -4.43
CA THR A 417 26.70 25.50 -3.25
C THR A 417 25.72 24.65 -2.46
N TYR A 418 26.20 23.56 -1.90
CA TYR A 418 25.43 22.78 -0.95
C TYR A 418 26.30 22.26 0.19
N ARG A 419 25.66 22.00 1.34
CA ARG A 419 26.25 21.34 2.49
C ARG A 419 25.21 20.44 3.18
N MET A 420 25.51 19.17 3.28
CA MET A 420 24.71 18.18 3.98
C MET A 420 25.02 18.24 5.47
N ASN A 421 23.97 18.15 6.28
CA ASN A 421 24.03 18.16 7.74
C ASN A 421 23.60 16.78 8.32
N GLY A 422 23.77 15.70 7.53
CA GLY A 422 23.20 14.41 7.83
C GLY A 422 21.67 14.47 7.82
N ILE A 423 21.03 13.60 8.59
CA ILE A 423 19.55 13.63 8.80
C ILE A 423 19.14 14.57 9.95
N GLY A 424 20.07 15.29 10.57
CA GLY A 424 19.77 16.22 11.66
C GLY A 424 18.97 17.44 11.23
N SER A 425 19.23 17.96 10.01
CA SER A 425 18.52 19.07 9.41
C SER A 425 18.59 19.02 7.88
N PRO A 426 17.71 19.74 7.16
CA PRO A 426 17.79 19.86 5.72
C PRO A 426 19.16 20.31 5.23
N VAL A 427 19.47 19.97 3.99
CA VAL A 427 20.71 20.36 3.30
C VAL A 427 20.69 21.87 3.05
N ASP A 428 21.76 22.56 3.42
CA ASP A 428 21.93 23.94 3.01
C ASP A 428 22.22 24.00 1.51
N VAL A 429 21.41 24.75 0.75
CA VAL A 429 21.56 24.92 -0.70
C VAL A 429 21.42 26.39 -1.07
N ALA A 430 22.34 26.89 -1.87
CA ALA A 430 22.26 28.25 -2.38
C ALA A 430 22.72 28.34 -3.86
N PHE A 431 22.16 29.33 -4.53
CA PHE A 431 22.45 29.66 -5.92
C PHE A 431 22.94 31.11 -5.98
N PRO A 432 24.26 31.37 -5.87
CA PRO A 432 24.80 32.70 -5.62
C PRO A 432 24.41 33.78 -6.64
N SER A 433 24.19 33.40 -7.89
CA SER A 433 23.77 34.29 -8.97
C SER A 433 22.34 34.01 -9.46
N GLY A 434 21.58 33.15 -8.76
CA GLY A 434 20.22 32.76 -9.12
C GLY A 434 19.17 33.49 -8.32
N ASN A 435 17.96 33.54 -8.86
CA ASN A 435 16.80 34.06 -8.16
C ASN A 435 15.64 33.05 -8.25
N PRO A 436 15.50 32.10 -7.29
CA PRO A 436 14.43 31.10 -7.30
C PRO A 436 13.00 31.67 -7.27
N SER A 437 12.81 32.93 -6.87
CA SER A 437 11.49 33.56 -6.82
C SER A 437 11.04 34.20 -8.15
N ASN A 438 11.86 34.09 -9.21
CA ASN A 438 11.57 34.68 -10.50
C ASN A 438 11.65 33.65 -11.64
N PHE A 439 10.59 33.56 -12.42
CA PHE A 439 10.51 32.68 -13.59
C PHE A 439 11.43 33.15 -14.75
N ALA A 440 11.78 34.42 -14.81
CA ALA A 440 12.59 34.98 -15.88
C ALA A 440 13.94 34.27 -15.98
N GLY A 441 14.32 33.85 -17.21
CA GLY A 441 15.55 33.10 -17.47
C GLY A 441 15.42 31.59 -17.33
N THR A 442 14.24 31.06 -16.94
CA THR A 442 13.93 29.65 -17.04
C THR A 442 13.54 29.32 -18.50
N THR A 443 14.04 28.21 -19.02
CA THR A 443 13.67 27.68 -20.35
C THR A 443 13.11 26.26 -20.18
N LEU A 444 12.29 25.81 -21.10
CA LEU A 444 11.82 24.43 -21.08
C LEU A 444 12.99 23.47 -21.35
N ASP A 445 13.19 22.48 -20.47
CA ASP A 445 14.05 21.33 -20.71
C ASP A 445 13.26 20.18 -21.34
N TRP A 446 12.17 19.76 -20.68
CA TRP A 446 11.40 18.63 -21.17
C TRP A 446 9.92 18.67 -20.73
N ILE A 447 9.14 17.82 -21.38
CA ILE A 447 7.78 17.44 -21.00
C ILE A 447 7.79 15.92 -20.78
N PHE A 448 7.54 15.46 -19.58
CA PHE A 448 7.56 14.06 -19.22
C PHE A 448 6.24 13.61 -18.55
N GLY A 449 6.20 12.37 -18.13
CA GLY A 449 5.16 11.81 -17.26
C GLY A 449 4.27 10.77 -17.92
N ALA A 450 3.48 10.10 -17.11
CA ALA A 450 2.56 9.04 -17.52
C ALA A 450 1.13 9.57 -17.52
N SER A 451 0.55 9.74 -18.73
CA SER A 451 -0.81 10.26 -18.87
C SER A 451 -1.34 10.08 -20.29
N PRO A 452 -2.48 9.34 -20.47
CA PRO A 452 -3.15 8.58 -19.43
C PRO A 452 -2.38 7.36 -18.93
N ALA A 453 -2.58 7.00 -17.65
CA ALA A 453 -2.10 5.76 -17.08
C ALA A 453 -3.21 5.11 -16.26
N SER A 454 -3.31 3.78 -16.30
CA SER A 454 -4.31 3.05 -15.52
C SER A 454 -3.81 1.67 -15.11
N THR A 455 -4.35 1.18 -14.00
CA THR A 455 -4.28 -0.22 -13.61
C THR A 455 -5.66 -0.75 -13.35
N LYS A 456 -5.87 -2.02 -13.66
CA LYS A 456 -7.12 -2.70 -13.42
C LYS A 456 -6.88 -4.06 -12.80
N ASP A 457 -7.56 -4.29 -11.68
CA ASP A 457 -7.49 -5.50 -10.86
C ASP A 457 -8.87 -6.12 -10.76
N ARG A 458 -8.99 -7.42 -11.01
CA ARG A 458 -10.28 -8.13 -10.97
C ARG A 458 -10.11 -9.54 -10.46
N GLU A 459 -10.96 -9.95 -9.52
CA GLU A 459 -11.07 -11.35 -9.12
C GLU A 459 -12.52 -11.81 -9.19
N LYS A 460 -12.71 -13.05 -9.64
CA LYS A 460 -13.97 -13.81 -9.52
C LYS A 460 -13.66 -15.09 -8.78
N PHE A 461 -14.48 -15.43 -7.83
CA PHE A 461 -14.24 -16.62 -7.00
C PHE A 461 -15.55 -17.34 -6.65
N GLY A 462 -15.38 -18.61 -6.34
CA GLY A 462 -16.40 -19.45 -5.75
C GLY A 462 -15.78 -20.42 -4.75
N GLN A 463 -16.44 -20.66 -3.63
CA GLN A 463 -16.01 -21.58 -2.59
C GLN A 463 -17.20 -22.33 -2.01
N VAL A 464 -16.99 -23.60 -1.67
CA VAL A 464 -17.96 -24.44 -0.97
C VAL A 464 -17.24 -25.15 0.16
N ASP A 465 -17.80 -25.09 1.36
CA ASP A 465 -17.24 -25.73 2.55
C ASP A 465 -18.31 -26.59 3.23
N GLY A 466 -17.90 -27.80 3.69
CA GLY A 466 -18.69 -28.67 4.53
C GLY A 466 -18.07 -28.80 5.92
N THR A 467 -18.87 -28.81 6.96
CA THR A 467 -18.43 -29.08 8.32
C THR A 467 -19.23 -30.26 8.89
N TRP A 468 -18.51 -31.34 9.22
CA TRP A 468 -19.13 -32.50 9.88
C TRP A 468 -18.78 -32.49 11.37
N SER A 469 -19.80 -32.41 12.23
CA SER A 469 -19.64 -32.31 13.69
C SER A 469 -19.83 -33.68 14.37
N PHE A 470 -19.01 -33.94 15.38
CA PHE A 470 -19.04 -35.14 16.20
C PHE A 470 -19.53 -34.78 17.60
N THR A 471 -20.26 -35.69 18.20
CA THR A 471 -20.90 -35.46 19.54
C THR A 471 -20.16 -36.17 20.69
N GLN A 472 -19.14 -36.95 20.36
CA GLN A 472 -18.39 -37.75 21.35
C GLN A 472 -16.89 -37.76 21.05
N GLY A 473 -16.09 -37.81 22.12
CA GLY A 473 -14.63 -37.81 22.00
C GLY A 473 -14.00 -36.39 21.85
N ALA A 474 -12.69 -36.35 21.68
CA ALA A 474 -11.95 -35.09 21.51
C ALA A 474 -12.12 -34.48 20.14
N LEU A 475 -12.40 -35.26 19.10
CA LEU A 475 -12.66 -34.75 17.74
C LEU A 475 -14.04 -34.09 17.70
N GLN A 476 -14.05 -32.76 17.51
CA GLN A 476 -15.25 -31.94 17.47
C GLN A 476 -15.86 -31.86 16.09
N ASN A 477 -15.04 -31.56 15.09
CA ASN A 477 -15.51 -31.50 13.71
C ASN A 477 -14.38 -31.76 12.71
N VAL A 478 -14.79 -32.09 11.49
CA VAL A 478 -13.93 -32.08 10.32
C VAL A 478 -14.53 -31.11 9.31
N LYS A 479 -13.76 -30.12 8.94
CA LYS A 479 -14.10 -29.13 7.94
C LYS A 479 -13.33 -29.43 6.65
N PHE A 480 -13.97 -29.32 5.52
CA PHE A 480 -13.38 -29.54 4.20
C PHE A 480 -14.00 -28.58 3.19
N GLY A 481 -13.28 -28.23 2.16
CA GLY A 481 -13.83 -27.32 1.16
C GLY A 481 -12.98 -27.27 -0.11
N PHE A 482 -13.59 -26.61 -1.09
CA PHE A 482 -13.00 -26.35 -2.39
C PHE A 482 -13.21 -24.87 -2.75
N ARG A 483 -12.18 -24.23 -3.30
CA ARG A 483 -12.22 -22.87 -3.83
C ARG A 483 -11.64 -22.81 -5.23
N GLY A 484 -12.32 -22.11 -6.14
CA GLY A 484 -11.81 -21.71 -7.45
C GLY A 484 -11.83 -20.20 -7.59
N ALA A 485 -10.79 -19.62 -8.16
CA ALA A 485 -10.71 -18.19 -8.43
C ALA A 485 -9.99 -17.91 -9.75
N GLU A 486 -10.40 -16.84 -10.44
CA GLU A 486 -9.67 -16.25 -11.55
C GLU A 486 -9.39 -14.78 -11.20
N HIS A 487 -8.11 -14.43 -11.18
CA HIS A 487 -7.61 -13.10 -10.95
C HIS A 487 -6.92 -12.54 -12.20
N LYS A 488 -7.13 -11.25 -12.50
CA LYS A 488 -6.52 -10.55 -13.62
C LYS A 488 -6.02 -9.19 -13.19
N ARG A 489 -4.79 -8.87 -13.58
CA ARG A 489 -4.16 -7.57 -13.37
C ARG A 489 -3.61 -7.06 -14.67
N GLU A 490 -3.95 -5.81 -15.02
CA GLU A 490 -3.52 -5.16 -16.25
C GLU A 490 -3.04 -3.74 -15.94
N THR A 491 -1.98 -3.30 -16.63
CA THR A 491 -1.50 -1.93 -16.61
C THR A 491 -1.52 -1.37 -18.01
N HIS A 492 -1.82 -0.07 -18.11
CA HIS A 492 -1.81 0.67 -19.37
C HIS A 492 -1.17 2.04 -19.15
N GLN A 493 -0.28 2.46 -20.05
CA GLN A 493 0.45 3.70 -19.87
C GLN A 493 0.81 4.39 -21.20
N VAL A 494 0.53 5.68 -21.25
CA VAL A 494 1.08 6.60 -22.25
C VAL A 494 2.12 7.49 -21.58
N ALA A 495 3.36 7.47 -22.04
CA ALA A 495 4.39 8.37 -21.57
C ALA A 495 4.43 9.59 -22.48
N GLN A 496 3.93 10.72 -21.99
CA GLN A 496 3.90 11.96 -22.74
C GLN A 496 5.30 12.51 -23.07
N GLY A 497 5.38 13.36 -24.05
CA GLY A 497 6.58 14.08 -24.44
C GLY A 497 6.23 15.41 -25.07
N PRO A 498 7.21 16.20 -25.53
CA PRO A 498 6.94 17.46 -26.21
C PRO A 498 6.31 17.24 -27.59
N LYS A 499 5.38 18.13 -27.95
CA LYS A 499 4.75 18.15 -29.28
C LYS A 499 5.57 19.07 -30.21
N TRP A 500 6.52 18.48 -30.91
CA TRP A 500 7.50 19.19 -31.75
C TRP A 500 6.87 20.14 -32.80
N SER A 501 5.69 19.78 -33.32
CA SER A 501 4.98 20.60 -34.31
C SER A 501 4.46 21.93 -33.75
N ALA A 502 4.33 22.04 -32.42
CA ALA A 502 3.91 23.26 -31.72
C ALA A 502 5.10 24.07 -31.18
N ASP A 503 6.33 23.57 -31.32
CA ASP A 503 7.58 24.17 -30.83
C ASP A 503 7.52 24.61 -29.35
N PRO A 504 7.38 23.69 -28.40
CA PRO A 504 7.26 24.01 -26.98
C PRO A 504 8.55 24.63 -26.40
N PHE A 505 9.68 24.47 -27.08
CA PHE A 505 10.99 25.00 -26.67
C PHE A 505 11.22 26.47 -27.05
N ASN A 506 10.35 27.05 -27.87
CA ASN A 506 10.39 28.48 -28.15
C ASN A 506 10.01 29.27 -26.90
N VAL A 507 10.89 30.16 -26.44
CA VAL A 507 10.69 31.00 -25.25
C VAL A 507 9.37 31.79 -25.31
N ALA A 508 8.89 32.17 -26.49
CA ALA A 508 7.62 32.86 -26.65
C ALA A 508 6.40 31.96 -26.37
N ASN A 509 6.59 30.65 -26.32
CA ASN A 509 5.55 29.63 -26.09
C ASN A 509 5.56 29.06 -24.66
N LEU A 510 6.41 29.58 -23.78
CA LEU A 510 6.44 29.15 -22.36
C LEU A 510 5.13 29.54 -21.65
N PRO A 511 4.73 28.78 -20.61
CA PRO A 511 3.55 29.13 -19.82
C PRO A 511 3.72 30.52 -19.19
N SER A 512 2.64 31.29 -19.15
CA SER A 512 2.68 32.62 -18.54
C SER A 512 2.74 32.53 -17.03
N TRP A 513 3.71 33.22 -16.41
CA TRP A 513 3.82 33.34 -14.98
C TRP A 513 3.18 34.65 -14.51
N ASN A 514 2.34 34.60 -13.50
CA ASN A 514 1.57 35.74 -12.96
C ASN A 514 2.21 36.38 -11.72
N GLY A 515 3.43 35.98 -11.33
CA GLY A 515 4.14 36.45 -10.14
C GLY A 515 3.90 35.61 -8.88
N GLU A 516 3.21 34.48 -8.99
CA GLU A 516 2.97 33.58 -7.85
C GLU A 516 4.26 32.89 -7.42
N THR A 517 4.39 32.73 -6.09
CA THR A 517 5.46 31.95 -5.45
C THR A 517 4.87 30.95 -4.46
N TYR A 518 5.68 30.04 -3.97
CA TYR A 518 5.28 29.13 -2.89
C TYR A 518 4.70 29.91 -1.71
N PRO A 519 3.80 29.28 -0.91
CA PRO A 519 3.24 29.91 0.28
C PRO A 519 4.31 30.52 1.19
N GLY A 520 4.05 31.70 1.76
CA GLY A 520 5.05 32.44 2.55
C GLY A 520 5.55 31.72 3.81
N ASP A 521 4.83 30.70 4.27
CA ASP A 521 5.19 29.83 5.38
C ASP A 521 5.85 28.51 4.95
N PHE A 522 6.04 28.27 3.63
CA PHE A 522 6.61 27.05 3.09
C PHE A 522 7.96 26.72 3.75
N GLY A 523 8.09 25.48 4.21
CA GLY A 523 9.29 24.94 4.82
C GLY A 523 9.68 25.53 6.18
N ASN A 524 8.86 26.40 6.79
CA ASN A 524 9.19 27.03 8.08
C ASN A 524 9.36 26.00 9.21
N ARG A 525 8.68 24.87 9.12
CA ARG A 525 8.77 23.78 10.12
C ARG A 525 10.05 22.94 10.00
N LEU A 526 10.72 22.97 8.85
CA LEU A 526 11.87 22.10 8.55
C LEU A 526 13.22 22.65 9.01
N GLY A 527 13.35 23.99 9.12
CA GLY A 527 14.64 24.62 9.39
C GLY A 527 15.59 24.60 8.19
N GLY A 528 16.92 24.78 8.43
CA GLY A 528 17.95 24.80 7.39
C GLY A 528 17.94 26.05 6.50
N ASN A 529 18.92 26.17 5.61
CA ASN A 529 19.07 27.28 4.69
C ASN A 529 19.02 26.78 3.22
N TRP A 530 17.84 26.91 2.61
CA TRP A 530 17.55 26.45 1.25
C TRP A 530 16.43 27.29 0.63
N PRO A 531 16.25 27.28 -0.72
CA PRO A 531 15.23 28.09 -1.38
C PRO A 531 13.82 27.76 -0.90
N ARG A 532 13.11 28.75 -0.33
CA ARG A 532 11.72 28.63 0.13
C ARG A 532 10.77 29.54 -0.63
N ASN A 533 11.24 30.72 -0.99
CA ASN A 533 10.49 31.63 -1.85
C ASN A 533 10.80 31.27 -3.32
N VAL A 534 10.04 30.34 -3.87
CA VAL A 534 10.23 29.78 -5.20
C VAL A 534 9.02 30.17 -6.06
N TRP A 535 9.24 30.53 -7.32
CA TRP A 535 8.16 30.77 -8.25
C TRP A 535 7.35 29.48 -8.51
N GLN A 536 6.07 29.64 -8.84
CA GLN A 536 5.21 28.55 -9.27
C GLN A 536 4.26 29.00 -10.36
N LEU A 537 3.82 28.06 -11.19
CA LEU A 537 2.80 28.32 -12.19
C LEU A 537 1.40 28.16 -11.59
N ASN A 538 0.45 28.89 -12.12
CA ASN A 538 -0.94 28.63 -11.84
C ASN A 538 -1.32 27.28 -12.49
N PRO A 539 -1.97 26.33 -11.77
CA PRO A 539 -2.27 25.00 -12.29
C PRO A 539 -3.17 25.03 -13.55
N ASP A 540 -4.13 25.96 -13.64
CA ASP A 540 -5.00 26.07 -14.83
C ASP A 540 -4.20 26.54 -16.06
N VAL A 541 -3.23 27.44 -15.86
CA VAL A 541 -2.31 27.89 -16.92
C VAL A 541 -1.41 26.75 -17.38
N LEU A 542 -0.88 25.98 -16.42
CA LEU A 542 -0.03 24.83 -16.74
C LEU A 542 -0.80 23.74 -17.47
N GLU A 543 -2.05 23.48 -17.06
CA GLU A 543 -2.91 22.53 -17.71
C GLU A 543 -3.24 22.93 -19.14
N ALA A 544 -3.68 24.16 -19.36
CA ALA A 544 -4.01 24.70 -20.69
C ALA A 544 -2.77 24.69 -21.61
N TRP A 545 -1.60 25.03 -21.07
CA TRP A 545 -0.32 24.97 -21.81
C TRP A 545 0.03 23.52 -22.15
N GLY A 546 -0.10 22.60 -21.20
CA GLY A 546 0.16 21.17 -21.42
C GLY A 546 -0.74 20.54 -22.47
N ASP A 547 -1.98 20.98 -22.61
CA ASP A 547 -2.91 20.52 -23.65
C ASP A 547 -2.47 20.92 -25.08
N ILE A 548 -1.80 22.05 -25.19
CA ILE A 548 -1.27 22.53 -26.47
C ILE A 548 0.04 21.82 -26.81
N TYR A 549 0.96 21.71 -25.85
CA TYR A 549 2.36 21.38 -26.12
C TYR A 549 2.77 19.94 -25.77
N SER A 550 1.93 19.20 -25.02
CA SER A 550 2.22 17.79 -24.72
C SER A 550 1.73 16.86 -25.83
N ASN A 551 2.59 15.99 -26.28
CA ASN A 551 2.23 14.83 -27.12
C ASN A 551 1.80 13.66 -26.23
N ARG A 552 0.53 13.29 -26.32
CA ARG A 552 -0.09 12.16 -25.62
C ARG A 552 -0.73 11.19 -26.60
N ASP A 553 -0.19 11.09 -27.81
CA ASP A 553 -0.72 10.19 -28.83
C ASP A 553 -0.72 8.75 -28.30
N PRO A 554 -1.87 8.07 -28.24
CA PRO A 554 -1.99 6.76 -27.59
C PRO A 554 -1.31 5.63 -28.36
N LEU A 555 -0.88 5.85 -29.61
CA LEU A 555 -0.11 4.90 -30.39
C LEU A 555 1.38 5.22 -30.35
N GLU A 556 1.76 6.43 -30.74
CA GLU A 556 3.15 6.86 -30.76
C GLU A 556 3.78 6.89 -29.36
N ARG A 557 3.03 7.43 -28.39
CA ARG A 557 3.51 7.61 -27.02
C ARG A 557 3.13 6.46 -26.07
N HIS A 558 2.61 5.37 -26.58
CA HIS A 558 2.33 4.18 -25.79
C HIS A 558 3.61 3.62 -25.18
N TYR A 559 3.65 3.55 -23.84
CA TYR A 559 4.84 3.13 -23.10
C TYR A 559 4.82 1.64 -22.79
N TRP A 560 5.11 0.85 -23.81
CA TRP A 560 5.14 -0.61 -23.72
C TRP A 560 6.04 -1.16 -22.62
N PRO A 561 7.18 -0.54 -22.24
CA PRO A 561 7.99 -0.98 -21.13
C PRO A 561 7.28 -1.00 -19.77
N GLY A 562 6.30 -0.14 -19.55
CA GLY A 562 5.52 -0.09 -18.31
C GLY A 562 4.32 -1.03 -18.27
N GLU A 563 4.00 -1.70 -19.39
CA GLU A 563 2.81 -2.54 -19.49
C GLU A 563 3.05 -4.01 -19.27
N PHE A 564 2.12 -4.60 -18.55
CA PHE A 564 2.01 -6.05 -18.39
C PHE A 564 0.55 -6.45 -18.17
N ALA A 565 0.26 -7.72 -18.46
CA ALA A 565 -1.00 -8.35 -18.10
C ALA A 565 -0.71 -9.69 -17.42
N ILE A 566 -1.35 -9.90 -16.26
CA ILE A 566 -1.21 -11.14 -15.49
C ILE A 566 -2.59 -11.74 -15.30
N ARG A 567 -2.69 -13.04 -15.52
CA ARG A 567 -3.86 -13.83 -15.23
C ARG A 567 -3.48 -15.03 -14.40
N GLU A 568 -4.14 -15.18 -13.27
CA GLU A 568 -3.94 -16.31 -12.36
C GLU A 568 -5.25 -17.08 -12.20
N ARG A 569 -5.21 -18.39 -12.37
CA ARG A 569 -6.32 -19.28 -12.01
C ARG A 569 -5.87 -20.15 -10.86
N ALA A 570 -6.55 -20.00 -9.72
CA ALA A 570 -6.25 -20.76 -8.51
C ALA A 570 -7.37 -21.78 -8.24
N SER A 571 -7.00 -23.01 -8.00
CA SER A 571 -7.86 -24.06 -7.49
C SER A 571 -7.30 -24.59 -6.19
N ALA A 572 -8.10 -24.61 -5.13
CA ALA A 572 -7.65 -25.04 -3.81
C ALA A 572 -8.66 -26.01 -3.17
N ALA A 573 -8.14 -26.99 -2.45
CA ALA A 573 -8.93 -27.90 -1.64
C ALA A 573 -8.30 -28.04 -0.27
N TYR A 574 -9.10 -28.21 0.79
CA TYR A 574 -8.57 -28.38 2.13
C TYR A 574 -9.38 -29.37 2.96
N VAL A 575 -8.70 -29.89 3.97
CA VAL A 575 -9.32 -30.61 5.09
C VAL A 575 -8.67 -30.16 6.40
N MET A 576 -9.50 -29.96 7.42
CA MET A 576 -9.10 -29.53 8.76
C MET A 576 -9.93 -30.25 9.81
N ALA A 577 -9.28 -30.82 10.82
CA ALA A 577 -9.91 -31.41 12.00
C ALA A 577 -9.74 -30.47 13.19
N SER A 578 -10.81 -30.27 13.96
CA SER A 578 -10.80 -29.54 15.22
C SER A 578 -11.04 -30.48 16.40
N PHE A 579 -10.27 -30.27 17.45
CA PHE A 579 -10.26 -31.09 18.64
C PHE A 579 -10.49 -30.22 19.88
N ASP A 580 -11.20 -30.74 20.86
CA ASP A 580 -11.40 -30.10 22.15
C ASP A 580 -11.30 -31.12 23.30
N GLY A 581 -10.71 -30.70 24.38
CA GLY A 581 -10.59 -31.45 25.61
C GLY A 581 -10.80 -30.55 26.85
N PRO A 582 -10.74 -31.10 28.06
CA PRO A 582 -11.11 -30.35 29.26
C PRO A 582 -10.32 -29.05 29.51
N ARG A 583 -9.11 -28.93 28.94
CA ARG A 583 -8.21 -27.76 29.12
C ARG A 583 -7.42 -27.44 27.87
N TRP A 584 -7.75 -27.97 26.73
CA TRP A 584 -7.04 -27.73 25.49
C TRP A 584 -7.98 -27.80 24.30
N SER A 585 -7.68 -27.01 23.30
CA SER A 585 -8.26 -27.16 21.97
C SER A 585 -7.15 -27.13 20.92
N ALA A 586 -7.42 -27.74 19.78
CA ALA A 586 -6.47 -27.79 18.68
C ALA A 586 -7.20 -27.82 17.33
N ASN A 587 -6.56 -27.34 16.31
CA ASN A 587 -6.90 -27.66 14.94
C ASN A 587 -5.67 -28.07 14.16
N ALA A 588 -5.84 -28.98 13.20
CA ALA A 588 -4.80 -29.37 12.27
C ALA A 588 -5.41 -29.66 10.91
N GLY A 589 -4.77 -29.20 9.87
CA GLY A 589 -5.27 -29.41 8.52
C GLY A 589 -4.22 -29.18 7.46
N VAL A 590 -4.63 -29.41 6.23
CA VAL A 590 -3.79 -29.16 5.06
C VAL A 590 -4.66 -28.55 3.95
N ARG A 591 -4.09 -27.58 3.27
CA ARG A 591 -4.65 -26.96 2.07
C ARG A 591 -3.71 -27.25 0.90
N PHE A 592 -4.26 -27.75 -0.18
CA PHE A 592 -3.61 -27.90 -1.46
C PHE A 592 -4.02 -26.74 -2.36
N VAL A 593 -3.08 -26.13 -3.04
CA VAL A 593 -3.32 -25.00 -3.96
C VAL A 593 -2.59 -25.30 -5.28
N ARG A 594 -3.34 -25.26 -6.37
CA ARG A 594 -2.81 -25.23 -7.72
C ARG A 594 -3.02 -23.87 -8.33
N THR A 595 -1.98 -23.25 -8.84
CA THR A 595 -2.02 -21.98 -9.56
C THR A 595 -1.53 -22.15 -10.98
N GLU A 596 -2.33 -21.72 -11.94
CA GLU A 596 -1.97 -21.54 -13.34
C GLU A 596 -1.83 -20.04 -13.57
N GLU A 597 -0.66 -19.60 -14.00
CA GLU A 597 -0.28 -18.19 -14.17
C GLU A 597 0.10 -17.93 -15.62
N GLU A 598 -0.49 -16.90 -16.20
CA GLU A 598 -0.19 -16.39 -17.53
C GLU A 598 0.36 -14.96 -17.35
N VAL A 599 1.61 -14.72 -17.73
CA VAL A 599 2.25 -13.39 -17.66
C VAL A 599 2.57 -12.93 -19.08
N THR A 600 1.96 -11.83 -19.49
CA THR A 600 2.27 -11.18 -20.77
C THR A 600 3.20 -10.00 -20.52
N VAL A 601 4.37 -10.01 -21.13
CA VAL A 601 5.38 -8.96 -21.06
C VAL A 601 5.76 -8.49 -22.47
N ASN A 602 6.26 -7.27 -22.57
CA ASN A 602 6.78 -6.73 -23.81
C ASN A 602 8.30 -6.83 -23.82
N VAL A 603 8.85 -7.42 -24.88
CA VAL A 603 10.31 -7.58 -25.05
C VAL A 603 10.76 -6.58 -26.12
N GLY A 604 11.78 -5.78 -25.77
CA GLY A 604 12.35 -4.81 -26.69
C GLY A 604 13.06 -5.49 -27.87
N ILE A 605 12.87 -4.98 -29.07
CA ILE A 605 13.56 -5.39 -30.27
C ILE A 605 14.68 -4.38 -30.53
N PRO A 606 15.95 -4.79 -30.52
CA PRO A 606 17.06 -3.90 -30.84
C PRO A 606 16.91 -3.29 -32.23
N GLN A 607 17.12 -1.97 -32.34
CA GLN A 607 17.01 -1.23 -33.58
C GLN A 607 18.37 -0.67 -34.01
N GLN A 608 18.61 -0.55 -35.32
CA GLN A 608 19.74 0.19 -35.86
C GLN A 608 19.42 1.70 -35.90
N ALA A 609 20.45 2.51 -36.10
CA ALA A 609 20.33 3.96 -36.17
C ALA A 609 19.37 4.46 -37.28
N ASN A 610 19.11 3.65 -38.30
CA ASN A 610 18.16 3.93 -39.38
C ASN A 610 16.71 3.51 -39.09
N GLY A 611 16.44 3.00 -37.86
CA GLY A 611 15.13 2.50 -37.48
C GLY A 611 14.83 1.04 -37.88
N ASP A 612 15.75 0.36 -38.56
CA ASP A 612 15.60 -1.06 -38.89
C ASP A 612 15.97 -1.96 -37.70
N CYS A 613 15.38 -3.13 -37.65
CA CYS A 613 15.83 -4.19 -36.73
C CYS A 613 17.05 -4.88 -37.35
N ALA A 614 18.20 -4.84 -36.66
CA ALA A 614 19.43 -5.46 -37.13
C ALA A 614 19.37 -7.00 -37.07
N PRO A 615 19.91 -7.71 -38.04
CA PRO A 615 20.41 -7.30 -39.37
C PRO A 615 19.36 -7.40 -40.50
N MET A 616 18.09 -7.52 -40.16
CA MET A 616 17.02 -8.03 -41.01
C MET A 616 16.25 -6.94 -41.79
N GLY A 617 16.66 -5.67 -41.72
CA GLY A 617 15.90 -4.57 -42.30
C GLY A 617 14.66 -4.21 -41.46
N PRO A 618 13.53 -3.81 -42.06
CA PRO A 618 12.32 -3.50 -41.30
C PRO A 618 11.96 -4.61 -40.31
N CYS A 619 11.57 -4.25 -39.07
CA CYS A 619 11.32 -5.22 -38.00
C CYS A 619 10.34 -6.31 -38.42
N SER A 620 10.85 -7.47 -38.76
CA SER A 620 10.08 -8.59 -39.35
C SER A 620 9.64 -9.64 -38.33
N VAL A 621 9.85 -9.39 -37.02
CA VAL A 621 9.37 -10.27 -35.96
C VAL A 621 7.84 -10.35 -36.03
N PRO A 622 7.24 -11.54 -36.14
CA PRO A 622 5.79 -11.67 -36.20
C PRO A 622 5.11 -11.01 -34.99
N GLY A 623 4.14 -10.13 -35.26
CA GLY A 623 3.44 -9.38 -34.22
C GLY A 623 4.26 -8.23 -33.60
N ALA A 624 5.35 -7.79 -34.22
CA ALA A 624 6.13 -6.65 -33.77
C ALA A 624 5.29 -5.37 -33.72
N ILE A 625 5.45 -4.61 -32.64
CA ILE A 625 4.90 -3.29 -32.42
C ILE A 625 6.01 -2.30 -32.80
N THR A 626 5.83 -1.52 -33.87
CA THR A 626 6.90 -0.72 -34.46
C THR A 626 6.62 0.78 -34.53
N HIS A 627 5.49 1.23 -34.01
CA HIS A 627 5.02 2.61 -34.07
C HIS A 627 5.19 3.39 -32.77
N SER A 628 5.82 2.78 -31.75
CA SER A 628 6.10 3.45 -30.48
C SER A 628 7.35 4.31 -30.56
N ALA A 629 7.31 5.53 -30.00
CA ALA A 629 8.47 6.39 -29.82
C ALA A 629 9.55 5.81 -28.89
N PHE A 630 9.24 4.73 -28.15
CA PHE A 630 10.14 4.06 -27.19
C PHE A 630 10.85 2.85 -27.77
N GLY A 631 10.73 2.63 -29.06
CA GLY A 631 11.32 1.50 -29.76
C GLY A 631 10.30 0.49 -30.27
N SER A 632 10.80 -0.63 -30.75
CA SER A 632 9.98 -1.75 -31.22
C SER A 632 9.94 -2.86 -30.19
N PHE A 633 8.78 -3.52 -30.08
CA PHE A 633 8.54 -4.54 -29.08
C PHE A 633 7.79 -5.73 -29.70
N TYR A 634 7.89 -6.88 -29.07
CA TYR A 634 6.98 -8.00 -29.27
C TYR A 634 6.42 -8.50 -27.96
N ARG A 635 5.19 -9.00 -27.98
CA ARG A 635 4.55 -9.60 -26.82
C ARG A 635 5.05 -11.01 -26.61
N ASN A 636 5.46 -11.29 -25.37
CA ASN A 636 5.85 -12.62 -24.95
C ASN A 636 4.90 -13.09 -23.84
N LEU A 637 4.29 -14.25 -24.04
CA LEU A 637 3.45 -14.91 -23.04
C LEU A 637 4.27 -15.98 -22.35
N VAL A 638 4.34 -15.90 -21.02
CA VAL A 638 4.97 -16.92 -20.18
C VAL A 638 3.89 -17.57 -19.32
N GLU A 639 3.82 -18.90 -19.39
CA GLU A 639 2.86 -19.71 -18.65
C GLU A 639 3.60 -20.51 -17.58
N ASN A 640 3.12 -20.44 -16.35
CA ASN A 640 3.64 -21.19 -15.22
C ASN A 640 2.51 -21.97 -14.55
N THR A 641 2.88 -23.12 -13.98
CA THR A 641 1.97 -23.89 -13.11
C THR A 641 2.75 -24.38 -11.90
N TYR A 642 2.19 -24.19 -10.72
CA TYR A 642 2.78 -24.67 -9.49
C TYR A 642 1.72 -25.20 -8.52
N ASP A 643 2.13 -26.23 -7.76
CA ASP A 643 1.31 -26.95 -6.79
C ASP A 643 1.94 -26.83 -5.41
N ASP A 644 1.18 -26.31 -4.43
CA ASP A 644 1.67 -26.07 -3.08
C ASP A 644 0.80 -26.76 -2.02
N TRP A 645 1.48 -27.39 -1.05
CA TRP A 645 0.86 -27.99 0.11
C TRP A 645 1.12 -27.13 1.34
N LEU A 646 0.04 -26.68 1.99
CA LEU A 646 0.07 -25.74 3.09
C LEU A 646 -0.51 -26.40 4.36
N PRO A 647 0.28 -27.21 5.08
CA PRO A 647 -0.12 -27.75 6.37
C PRO A 647 -0.18 -26.64 7.42
N SER A 648 -1.12 -26.75 8.36
CA SER A 648 -1.25 -25.88 9.51
C SER A 648 -1.73 -26.62 10.75
N ALA A 649 -1.24 -26.23 11.91
CA ALA A 649 -1.66 -26.72 13.20
C ALA A 649 -1.63 -25.60 14.24
N ASN A 650 -2.68 -25.50 15.03
CA ASN A 650 -2.80 -24.59 16.16
C ASN A 650 -3.19 -25.41 17.40
N PHE A 651 -2.59 -25.10 18.54
CA PHE A 651 -2.84 -25.73 19.82
C PHE A 651 -2.99 -24.68 20.90
N LYS A 652 -4.07 -24.73 21.67
CA LYS A 652 -4.37 -23.87 22.80
C LYS A 652 -4.46 -24.73 24.05
N TYR A 653 -3.77 -24.34 25.11
CA TYR A 653 -3.80 -25.01 26.42
C TYR A 653 -4.14 -24.03 27.53
N GLU A 654 -5.19 -24.34 28.27
CA GLU A 654 -5.61 -23.57 29.45
C GLU A 654 -4.84 -24.04 30.69
N ILE A 655 -3.78 -23.31 31.05
CA ILE A 655 -2.99 -23.58 32.24
C ILE A 655 -3.90 -23.47 33.48
N ASP A 656 -4.69 -22.41 33.54
CA ASP A 656 -5.79 -22.22 34.49
C ASP A 656 -6.87 -21.31 33.88
N ARG A 657 -7.88 -20.92 34.67
CA ARG A 657 -8.99 -20.06 34.19
C ARG A 657 -8.54 -18.67 33.72
N THR A 658 -7.32 -18.26 33.97
CA THR A 658 -6.80 -16.94 33.65
C THR A 658 -5.62 -16.97 32.68
N LYS A 659 -4.99 -18.14 32.47
CA LYS A 659 -3.75 -18.26 31.70
C LYS A 659 -3.88 -19.27 30.56
N LEU A 660 -3.48 -18.86 29.38
CA LEU A 660 -3.46 -19.65 28.15
C LEU A 660 -2.05 -19.72 27.58
N LEU A 661 -1.73 -20.85 26.97
CA LEU A 661 -0.60 -21.02 26.08
C LEU A 661 -1.12 -21.38 24.70
N ARG A 662 -0.64 -20.68 23.66
CA ARG A 662 -0.93 -21.01 22.27
C ARG A 662 0.37 -21.35 21.54
N LEU A 663 0.31 -22.39 20.73
CA LEU A 663 1.38 -22.81 19.83
C LEU A 663 0.78 -22.92 18.43
N ALA A 664 1.49 -22.45 17.43
CA ALA A 664 1.09 -22.62 16.04
C ALA A 664 2.29 -22.95 15.15
N ALA A 665 2.07 -23.79 14.16
CA ALA A 665 3.01 -24.09 13.10
C ALA A 665 2.26 -24.18 11.77
N ALA A 666 2.76 -23.50 10.74
CA ALA A 666 2.12 -23.54 9.43
C ALA A 666 3.12 -23.29 8.31
N ARG A 667 2.83 -23.87 7.15
CA ARG A 667 3.40 -23.43 5.89
C ARG A 667 2.40 -22.52 5.20
N THR A 668 2.85 -21.32 4.83
CA THR A 668 2.02 -20.29 4.19
C THR A 668 2.61 -19.90 2.84
N MET A 669 1.82 -19.23 2.01
CA MET A 669 2.17 -18.88 0.66
C MET A 669 1.68 -17.47 0.32
N ALA A 670 2.47 -16.73 -0.46
CA ALA A 670 2.06 -15.52 -1.19
C ALA A 670 2.66 -15.55 -2.60
N ARG A 671 1.92 -15.02 -3.57
CA ARG A 671 2.43 -14.86 -4.95
C ARG A 671 3.32 -13.62 -5.04
N PRO A 672 4.31 -13.58 -5.98
CA PRO A 672 5.12 -12.39 -6.21
C PRO A 672 4.28 -11.17 -6.60
N ASP A 673 4.80 -9.98 -6.33
CA ASP A 673 4.16 -8.73 -6.77
C ASP A 673 4.02 -8.67 -8.28
N TYR A 674 2.98 -8.01 -8.76
CA TYR A 674 2.67 -7.93 -10.20
C TYR A 674 3.78 -7.23 -10.98
N SER A 675 4.34 -6.14 -10.44
CA SER A 675 5.48 -5.45 -11.06
C SER A 675 6.77 -6.28 -11.08
N ALA A 676 6.91 -7.24 -10.18
CA ALA A 676 8.05 -8.15 -10.18
C ALA A 676 7.92 -9.24 -11.27
N LEU A 677 6.70 -9.72 -11.52
CA LEU A 677 6.40 -10.66 -12.59
C LEU A 677 6.39 -10.00 -13.97
N GLY A 678 5.75 -8.81 -14.05
CA GLY A 678 5.51 -8.08 -15.27
C GLY A 678 6.63 -7.10 -15.64
N GLY A 679 6.33 -6.25 -16.60
CA GLY A 679 7.23 -5.25 -17.14
C GLY A 679 7.96 -5.69 -18.41
N SER A 680 8.48 -4.72 -19.15
CA SER A 680 9.21 -4.98 -20.38
C SER A 680 10.60 -5.53 -20.07
N ILE A 681 11.00 -6.52 -20.86
CA ILE A 681 12.39 -6.95 -20.91
C ILE A 681 13.08 -6.17 -22.02
N THR A 682 14.07 -5.37 -21.66
CA THR A 682 14.96 -4.70 -22.61
C THR A 682 16.22 -5.54 -22.76
N ALA A 683 16.50 -6.04 -23.97
CA ALA A 683 17.62 -6.92 -24.25
C ALA A 683 18.64 -6.25 -25.17
N ASP A 684 19.92 -6.53 -24.94
CA ASP A 684 21.04 -6.16 -25.82
C ASP A 684 21.55 -7.44 -26.51
N ASP A 685 21.32 -7.53 -27.82
CA ASP A 685 21.66 -8.69 -28.64
C ASP A 685 23.17 -8.90 -28.82
N THR A 686 23.99 -7.89 -28.57
CA THR A 686 25.44 -7.98 -28.70
C THR A 686 26.07 -8.58 -27.45
N THR A 687 25.62 -8.15 -26.29
CA THR A 687 26.19 -8.59 -25.01
C THR A 687 25.42 -9.74 -24.38
N LEU A 688 24.26 -10.11 -24.94
CA LEU A 688 23.32 -11.12 -24.38
C LEU A 688 22.92 -10.80 -22.94
N THR A 689 22.71 -9.50 -22.66
CA THR A 689 22.28 -9.00 -21.36
C THR A 689 20.99 -8.20 -21.49
N GLY A 690 20.37 -7.87 -20.33
CA GLY A 690 19.19 -7.04 -20.32
C GLY A 690 18.70 -6.73 -18.92
N ASN A 691 17.56 -6.04 -18.86
CA ASN A 691 16.85 -5.76 -17.61
C ASN A 691 15.34 -5.85 -17.83
N GLY A 692 14.58 -6.06 -16.74
CA GLY A 692 13.12 -6.13 -16.80
C GLY A 692 12.50 -6.86 -15.62
N GLY A 693 11.24 -7.24 -15.75
CA GLY A 693 10.57 -8.14 -14.82
C GLY A 693 11.04 -9.60 -14.96
N ASN A 694 10.55 -10.45 -14.06
CA ASN A 694 10.84 -11.88 -14.11
C ASN A 694 9.55 -12.70 -14.05
N PRO A 695 9.00 -13.07 -15.20
CA PRO A 695 7.75 -13.84 -15.25
C PRO A 695 7.89 -15.28 -14.74
N ASN A 696 9.11 -15.73 -14.42
CA ASN A 696 9.40 -17.08 -13.91
C ASN A 696 9.56 -17.14 -12.38
N LEU A 697 9.19 -16.07 -11.66
CA LEU A 697 9.24 -16.08 -10.21
C LEU A 697 8.29 -17.13 -9.63
N LYS A 698 8.79 -17.84 -8.61
CA LYS A 698 8.00 -18.79 -7.85
C LYS A 698 7.30 -18.10 -6.68
N PRO A 699 6.18 -18.66 -6.20
CA PRO A 699 5.52 -18.15 -5.00
C PRO A 699 6.46 -18.16 -3.80
N ILE A 700 6.30 -17.15 -2.96
CA ILE A 700 6.98 -17.03 -1.68
C ILE A 700 6.31 -18.00 -0.72
N LEU A 701 7.10 -18.91 -0.15
CA LEU A 701 6.64 -19.88 0.84
C LEU A 701 7.31 -19.58 2.18
N SER A 702 6.59 -19.73 3.28
CA SER A 702 7.16 -19.53 4.60
C SER A 702 6.77 -20.66 5.55
N ASN A 703 7.73 -21.14 6.33
CA ASN A 703 7.48 -22.00 7.47
C ASN A 703 7.42 -21.11 8.72
N ASN A 704 6.23 -21.00 9.29
CA ASN A 704 5.93 -20.10 10.40
C ASN A 704 5.77 -20.89 11.69
N PHE A 705 6.32 -20.37 12.78
CA PHE A 705 6.20 -20.90 14.13
C PHE A 705 5.84 -19.79 15.10
N ASP A 706 4.83 -20.02 15.94
CA ASP A 706 4.32 -19.10 16.93
C ASP A 706 4.18 -19.75 18.30
N ALA A 707 4.54 -19.02 19.33
CA ALA A 707 4.26 -19.40 20.71
C ALA A 707 3.82 -18.16 21.50
N THR A 708 2.63 -18.19 22.11
CA THR A 708 2.07 -17.05 22.83
C THR A 708 1.53 -17.47 24.18
N PHE A 709 1.97 -16.77 25.24
CA PHE A 709 1.41 -16.86 26.57
C PHE A 709 0.49 -15.67 26.82
N GLU A 710 -0.72 -15.93 27.32
CA GLU A 710 -1.74 -14.91 27.60
C GLU A 710 -2.20 -15.06 29.07
N TRP A 711 -2.19 -13.93 29.81
CA TRP A 711 -2.66 -13.86 31.19
C TRP A 711 -3.80 -12.84 31.32
N TYR A 712 -5.01 -13.35 31.46
CA TYR A 712 -6.25 -12.60 31.70
C TYR A 712 -6.46 -12.41 33.21
N PHE A 713 -5.68 -11.50 33.81
CA PHE A 713 -5.62 -11.35 35.28
C PHE A 713 -6.83 -10.62 35.86
N GLN A 714 -7.65 -9.96 35.02
CA GLN A 714 -8.95 -9.38 35.37
C GLN A 714 -9.90 -9.44 34.15
N PRO A 715 -11.21 -9.25 34.31
CA PRO A 715 -12.17 -9.35 33.19
C PRO A 715 -11.86 -8.43 31.98
N ARG A 716 -11.16 -7.33 32.21
CA ARG A 716 -10.80 -6.32 31.19
C ARG A 716 -9.31 -6.06 31.20
N ALA A 717 -8.54 -7.08 31.47
CA ALA A 717 -7.09 -6.95 31.55
C ALA A 717 -6.39 -8.16 30.94
N LEU A 718 -5.36 -7.89 30.14
CA LEU A 718 -4.52 -8.89 29.48
C LEU A 718 -3.04 -8.47 29.58
N LEU A 719 -2.21 -9.44 29.89
CA LEU A 719 -0.78 -9.42 29.58
C LEU A 719 -0.50 -10.58 28.62
N SER A 720 0.06 -10.28 27.45
CA SER A 720 0.41 -11.27 26.43
C SER A 720 1.88 -11.14 26.06
N VAL A 721 2.59 -12.27 25.94
CA VAL A 721 3.95 -12.35 25.44
C VAL A 721 4.00 -13.45 24.40
N GLY A 722 4.42 -13.11 23.18
CA GLY A 722 4.51 -14.04 22.06
C GLY A 722 5.87 -13.99 21.37
N GLY A 723 6.37 -15.13 20.91
CA GLY A 723 7.50 -15.25 20.00
C GLY A 723 7.04 -15.77 18.64
N PHE A 724 7.69 -15.32 17.59
CA PHE A 724 7.41 -15.78 16.21
C PHE A 724 8.70 -15.99 15.45
N TYR A 725 8.66 -16.91 14.48
CA TYR A 725 9.74 -17.16 13.54
C TYR A 725 9.17 -17.53 12.19
N MET A 726 9.69 -16.94 11.12
CA MET A 726 9.33 -17.19 9.73
C MET A 726 10.60 -17.47 8.92
N ASP A 727 10.63 -18.58 8.21
CA ASP A 727 11.69 -18.96 7.27
C ASP A 727 11.11 -18.94 5.87
N LEU A 728 11.52 -17.94 5.08
CA LEU A 728 10.94 -17.64 3.78
C LEU A 728 11.80 -18.25 2.66
N ASP A 729 11.21 -19.14 1.91
CA ASP A 729 11.74 -19.62 0.64
C ASP A 729 11.16 -18.78 -0.51
N ASN A 730 11.94 -18.62 -1.57
CA ASN A 730 11.59 -17.87 -2.76
C ASN A 730 11.22 -16.38 -2.46
N TYR A 731 11.77 -15.81 -1.39
CA TYR A 731 11.62 -14.38 -1.15
C TYR A 731 12.08 -13.59 -2.39
N VAL A 732 11.32 -12.57 -2.80
CA VAL A 732 11.63 -11.80 -4.01
C VAL A 732 12.66 -10.72 -3.68
N ALA A 733 13.86 -10.88 -4.22
CA ALA A 733 14.98 -9.97 -4.12
C ALA A 733 15.39 -9.46 -5.52
N PHE A 734 16.29 -8.51 -5.59
CA PHE A 734 16.83 -8.03 -6.87
C PHE A 734 18.14 -8.73 -7.21
N GLY A 735 18.27 -9.24 -8.43
CA GLY A 735 19.44 -9.97 -8.90
C GLY A 735 19.45 -10.19 -10.40
N THR A 736 19.97 -11.33 -10.85
CA THR A 736 19.98 -11.71 -12.27
C THR A 736 19.38 -13.10 -12.46
N TYR A 737 18.72 -13.30 -13.61
CA TYR A 737 18.27 -14.60 -14.06
C TYR A 737 18.60 -14.81 -15.54
N GLN A 738 18.59 -16.07 -15.98
CA GLN A 738 18.78 -16.41 -17.39
C GLN A 738 17.44 -16.75 -18.05
N THR A 739 17.23 -16.22 -19.25
CA THR A 739 16.05 -16.51 -20.06
C THR A 739 16.44 -16.63 -21.53
N THR A 740 15.65 -17.35 -22.30
CA THR A 740 15.87 -17.52 -23.73
C THR A 740 15.00 -16.52 -24.50
N LEU A 741 15.64 -15.62 -25.23
CA LEU A 741 14.99 -14.63 -26.09
C LEU A 741 15.45 -14.79 -27.54
N LEU A 742 14.63 -14.27 -28.47
CA LEU A 742 15.02 -14.19 -29.87
C LEU A 742 16.10 -13.12 -30.04
N ASN A 743 17.31 -13.54 -30.41
CA ASN A 743 18.36 -12.62 -30.83
C ASN A 743 18.05 -12.21 -32.28
N ILE A 744 17.64 -10.98 -32.48
CA ILE A 744 17.22 -10.45 -33.80
C ILE A 744 18.42 -10.36 -34.72
N ARG A 745 19.59 -10.03 -34.19
CA ARG A 745 20.84 -9.89 -34.95
C ARG A 745 21.29 -11.21 -35.58
N GLU A 746 21.11 -12.33 -34.88
CA GLU A 746 21.50 -13.68 -35.34
C GLU A 746 20.33 -14.49 -35.91
N ASN A 747 19.09 -13.96 -35.78
CA ASN A 747 17.87 -14.67 -36.10
C ASN A 747 17.79 -16.05 -35.43
N ALA A 748 18.18 -16.14 -34.17
CA ALA A 748 18.24 -17.37 -33.39
C ALA A 748 17.91 -17.14 -31.92
N PHE A 749 17.35 -18.13 -31.27
CA PHE A 749 17.16 -18.05 -29.82
C PHE A 749 18.50 -18.16 -29.11
N ARG A 750 18.76 -17.26 -28.14
CA ARG A 750 19.94 -17.20 -27.29
C ARG A 750 19.55 -17.04 -25.84
N THR A 751 20.44 -17.45 -24.95
CA THR A 751 20.26 -17.26 -23.51
C THR A 751 20.84 -15.89 -23.12
N TYR A 752 19.98 -15.06 -22.50
CA TYR A 752 20.30 -13.72 -21.98
C TYR A 752 20.39 -13.76 -20.48
N THR A 753 21.26 -12.94 -19.91
CA THR A 753 21.32 -12.63 -18.47
C THR A 753 20.56 -11.34 -18.20
N ILE A 754 19.43 -11.44 -17.52
CA ILE A 754 18.52 -10.32 -17.25
C ILE A 754 18.66 -9.89 -15.78
N SER A 755 18.94 -8.61 -15.56
CA SER A 755 18.87 -7.98 -14.22
C SER A 755 17.42 -7.71 -13.86
N ALA A 756 16.92 -8.33 -12.80
CA ALA A 756 15.50 -8.30 -12.46
C ALA A 756 15.25 -8.85 -11.04
N PRO A 757 14.00 -8.80 -10.57
CA PRO A 757 13.58 -9.56 -9.39
C PRO A 757 13.91 -11.06 -9.54
N ILE A 758 14.44 -11.66 -8.50
CA ILE A 758 14.79 -13.08 -8.42
C ILE A 758 14.25 -13.71 -7.14
N ASN A 759 14.07 -15.02 -7.14
CA ASN A 759 13.79 -15.74 -5.91
C ASN A 759 15.07 -15.88 -5.07
N SER A 760 14.98 -15.47 -3.81
CA SER A 760 16.01 -15.53 -2.78
C SER A 760 15.46 -16.22 -1.52
N GLN A 761 16.08 -16.04 -0.40
CA GLN A 761 15.61 -16.51 0.91
C GLN A 761 15.71 -15.39 1.93
N ALA A 762 14.79 -15.39 2.91
CA ALA A 762 14.84 -14.48 4.03
C ALA A 762 14.43 -15.18 5.33
N LYS A 763 14.80 -14.62 6.46
CA LYS A 763 14.35 -15.06 7.79
C LYS A 763 13.86 -13.86 8.57
N ILE A 764 12.81 -14.06 9.35
CA ILE A 764 12.26 -13.04 10.23
C ILE A 764 11.95 -13.69 11.57
N GLY A 765 12.50 -13.15 12.64
CA GLY A 765 12.25 -13.65 13.99
C GLY A 765 12.03 -12.51 14.96
N GLY A 766 11.24 -12.74 16.01
CA GLY A 766 10.97 -11.69 16.96
C GLY A 766 10.05 -12.08 18.10
N PHE A 767 9.66 -11.07 18.86
CA PHE A 767 8.70 -11.23 19.93
C PHE A 767 7.75 -10.02 20.04
N GLU A 768 6.59 -10.27 20.63
CA GLU A 768 5.54 -9.30 20.85
C GLU A 768 5.15 -9.30 22.34
N ILE A 769 5.01 -8.13 22.94
CA ILE A 769 4.47 -7.95 24.28
C ILE A 769 3.29 -7.01 24.21
N ALA A 770 2.18 -7.38 24.85
CA ALA A 770 1.00 -6.52 24.94
C ALA A 770 0.44 -6.54 26.35
N TRP A 771 0.18 -5.35 26.89
CA TRP A 771 -0.55 -5.15 28.12
C TRP A 771 -1.74 -4.22 27.84
N GLN A 772 -2.90 -4.57 28.37
CA GLN A 772 -4.06 -3.67 28.39
C GLN A 772 -4.88 -3.88 29.64
N GLN A 773 -5.45 -2.78 30.17
CA GLN A 773 -6.27 -2.82 31.37
C GLN A 773 -7.26 -1.66 31.41
N ALA A 774 -8.48 -1.96 31.83
CA ALA A 774 -9.51 -0.98 32.18
C ALA A 774 -9.73 -0.98 33.70
N PHE A 775 -9.60 0.20 34.32
CA PHE A 775 -9.81 0.37 35.75
C PHE A 775 -11.28 0.75 36.07
N ALA A 776 -11.72 0.47 37.28
CA ALA A 776 -13.09 0.73 37.72
C ALA A 776 -13.44 2.24 37.75
N ASN A 777 -12.46 3.12 37.97
CA ASN A 777 -12.61 4.56 38.05
C ASN A 777 -12.73 5.28 36.68
N GLY A 778 -12.81 4.54 35.58
CA GLY A 778 -12.95 5.10 34.25
C GLY A 778 -11.64 5.24 33.47
N PHE A 779 -10.49 5.19 34.12
CA PHE A 779 -9.19 5.18 33.45
C PHE A 779 -8.87 3.80 32.83
N GLY A 780 -8.00 3.78 31.87
CA GLY A 780 -7.42 2.57 31.34
C GLY A 780 -6.26 2.87 30.39
N GLY A 781 -5.61 1.83 29.93
CA GLY A 781 -4.50 1.96 29.01
C GLY A 781 -4.16 0.66 28.29
N ALA A 782 -3.38 0.79 27.24
CA ALA A 782 -2.77 -0.30 26.52
C ALA A 782 -1.34 0.07 26.12
N VAL A 783 -0.44 -0.90 26.20
CA VAL A 783 0.93 -0.78 25.72
C VAL A 783 1.24 -2.05 24.96
N ASN A 784 1.80 -1.89 23.76
CA ASN A 784 2.37 -3.02 23.05
C ASN A 784 3.75 -2.67 22.51
N TYR A 785 4.58 -3.69 22.37
CA TYR A 785 5.92 -3.61 21.82
C TYR A 785 6.17 -4.84 20.96
N THR A 786 6.77 -4.61 19.80
CA THR A 786 7.20 -5.66 18.88
C THR A 786 8.66 -5.45 18.51
N TYR A 787 9.46 -6.49 18.69
CA TYR A 787 10.79 -6.61 18.13
C TYR A 787 10.73 -7.58 16.96
N ALA A 788 11.24 -7.17 15.79
CA ALA A 788 11.33 -8.01 14.60
C ALA A 788 12.72 -7.85 13.97
N ASP A 789 13.46 -8.94 13.87
CA ASP A 789 14.74 -9.00 13.17
C ASP A 789 14.54 -9.74 11.86
N ALA A 790 14.72 -9.02 10.75
CA ALA A 790 14.45 -9.50 9.39
C ALA A 790 15.71 -9.34 8.52
N GLU A 791 16.15 -10.42 7.90
CA GLU A 791 17.37 -10.43 7.08
C GLU A 791 17.19 -11.32 5.83
N GLU A 792 17.61 -10.79 4.68
CA GLU A 792 17.74 -11.56 3.45
C GLU A 792 19.00 -12.45 3.52
N LYS A 793 18.85 -13.74 3.21
CA LYS A 793 19.95 -14.72 3.19
C LYS A 793 20.70 -14.67 1.86
N ARG A 794 21.30 -13.54 1.52
CA ARG A 794 22.12 -13.44 0.30
C ARG A 794 23.60 -13.24 0.63
N SER A 795 24.47 -13.70 -0.28
CA SER A 795 25.89 -13.39 -0.20
C SER A 795 26.17 -12.01 -0.77
N CYS A 796 27.02 -11.24 -0.08
CA CYS A 796 27.48 -9.96 -0.60
C CYS A 796 28.58 -10.15 -1.65
N PRO A 797 28.70 -9.23 -2.63
CA PRO A 797 29.79 -9.24 -3.58
C PRO A 797 31.16 -9.24 -2.88
N SER A 798 32.09 -10.03 -3.39
CA SER A 798 33.47 -10.05 -2.89
C SER A 798 34.44 -10.02 -4.09
N PRO A 799 35.28 -8.97 -4.24
CA PRO A 799 35.36 -7.78 -3.38
C PRO A 799 34.10 -6.90 -3.43
N ALA A 800 33.80 -6.21 -2.33
CA ALA A 800 32.70 -5.24 -2.30
C ALA A 800 33.02 -4.07 -3.23
N PRO A 801 32.01 -3.53 -3.96
CA PRO A 801 32.20 -2.29 -4.71
C PRO A 801 32.61 -1.15 -3.78
N PRO A 802 33.49 -0.24 -4.22
CA PRO A 802 33.94 0.88 -3.41
C PRO A 802 32.75 1.72 -2.89
N ASN A 803 32.79 2.08 -1.63
CA ASN A 803 31.77 2.91 -0.96
C ASN A 803 30.31 2.41 -1.08
N THR A 804 30.12 1.11 -1.37
CA THR A 804 28.79 0.55 -1.58
C THR A 804 28.56 -0.59 -0.59
N PRO A 805 27.91 -0.32 0.56
CA PRO A 805 27.54 -1.36 1.52
C PRO A 805 26.58 -2.37 0.91
N CYS A 806 26.72 -3.63 1.33
CA CYS A 806 25.77 -4.67 0.96
C CYS A 806 24.51 -4.58 1.83
N ILE A 807 23.35 -4.42 1.21
CA ILE A 807 22.07 -4.34 1.90
C ILE A 807 21.48 -5.74 1.98
N LYS A 808 21.11 -6.15 3.20
CA LYS A 808 20.40 -7.40 3.49
C LYS A 808 19.06 -7.16 4.20
N ASP A 809 18.69 -5.89 4.34
CA ASP A 809 17.46 -5.52 5.02
C ASP A 809 16.24 -5.94 4.20
N VAL A 810 15.25 -6.49 4.87
CA VAL A 810 13.94 -6.80 4.29
C VAL A 810 13.11 -5.51 4.20
N VAL A 811 12.50 -5.28 3.04
CA VAL A 811 11.66 -4.10 2.80
C VAL A 811 10.53 -4.01 3.82
N GLY A 812 10.37 -2.86 4.45
CA GLY A 812 9.32 -2.58 5.41
C GLY A 812 9.58 -3.08 6.85
N ALA A 813 10.69 -3.78 7.09
CA ALA A 813 11.03 -4.32 8.40
C ALA A 813 11.59 -3.26 9.35
N SER A 814 10.86 -2.95 10.42
CA SER A 814 11.35 -2.12 11.53
C SER A 814 11.69 -3.00 12.72
N LYS A 815 12.89 -2.81 13.30
CA LYS A 815 13.33 -3.61 14.44
C LYS A 815 12.46 -3.40 15.68
N ASN A 816 12.03 -2.17 15.93
CA ASN A 816 11.30 -1.82 17.14
C ASN A 816 10.05 -1.03 16.77
N THR A 817 8.90 -1.50 17.20
CA THR A 817 7.64 -0.76 17.11
C THR A 817 6.92 -0.81 18.43
N TYR A 818 6.32 0.29 18.87
CA TYR A 818 5.51 0.30 20.08
C TYR A 818 4.37 1.31 20.02
N ASN A 819 3.31 0.98 20.72
CA ASN A 819 2.15 1.84 20.91
C ASN A 819 1.86 1.99 22.39
N VAL A 820 1.55 3.22 22.82
CA VAL A 820 1.12 3.56 24.18
C VAL A 820 -0.20 4.29 24.08
N VAL A 821 -1.23 3.75 24.71
CA VAL A 821 -2.56 4.33 24.75
C VAL A 821 -2.99 4.55 26.18
N ALA A 822 -3.42 5.76 26.51
CA ALA A 822 -4.08 6.08 27.78
C ALA A 822 -5.49 6.60 27.46
N TYR A 823 -6.48 6.20 28.26
CA TYR A 823 -7.84 6.68 28.07
C TYR A 823 -8.58 6.88 29.39
N TYR A 824 -9.60 7.72 29.33
CA TYR A 824 -10.61 7.91 30.37
C TYR A 824 -12.01 7.84 29.78
N GLU A 825 -12.90 7.13 30.42
CA GLU A 825 -14.30 7.04 30.00
C GLU A 825 -15.24 6.97 31.21
N ASN A 826 -15.97 8.04 31.46
CA ASN A 826 -16.97 8.11 32.51
C ASN A 826 -17.95 9.26 32.25
N TYR A 827 -19.17 9.20 32.81
CA TYR A 827 -20.20 10.25 32.78
C TYR A 827 -20.51 10.78 31.34
N GLY A 828 -20.44 9.91 30.34
CA GLY A 828 -20.67 10.30 28.95
C GLY A 828 -19.48 11.00 28.29
N PHE A 829 -18.41 11.28 29.03
CA PHE A 829 -17.16 11.82 28.50
C PHE A 829 -16.16 10.73 28.22
N GLY A 830 -15.54 10.78 27.06
CA GLY A 830 -14.43 9.93 26.65
C GLY A 830 -13.23 10.77 26.21
N ALA A 831 -12.04 10.39 26.64
CA ALA A 831 -10.78 10.97 26.20
C ALA A 831 -9.79 9.84 25.96
N ARG A 832 -9.01 9.90 24.85
CA ARG A 832 -7.97 8.90 24.53
C ARG A 832 -6.76 9.63 23.93
N LEU A 833 -5.59 9.30 24.45
CA LEU A 833 -4.30 9.73 23.92
C LEU A 833 -3.54 8.51 23.45
N ALA A 834 -3.02 8.54 22.24
CA ALA A 834 -2.27 7.44 21.63
C ALA A 834 -0.94 7.95 21.07
N TYR A 835 0.15 7.27 21.42
CA TYR A 835 1.46 7.49 20.84
C TYR A 835 1.93 6.21 20.16
N THR A 836 2.27 6.31 18.86
CA THR A 836 2.78 5.21 18.04
C THR A 836 4.19 5.54 17.61
N HIS A 837 5.12 4.61 17.77
CA HIS A 837 6.50 4.74 17.34
C HIS A 837 6.93 3.56 16.47
N ARG A 838 7.70 3.88 15.44
CA ARG A 838 8.32 2.92 14.53
C ARG A 838 9.78 3.30 14.33
N SER A 839 10.72 2.35 14.58
CA SER A 839 12.15 2.57 14.29
C SER A 839 12.42 2.59 12.79
N ALA A 840 13.59 3.11 12.42
CA ALA A 840 14.06 3.16 11.04
C ALA A 840 13.92 1.84 10.30
N PHE A 841 13.63 1.90 9.00
CA PHE A 841 13.44 0.72 8.16
C PHE A 841 13.79 0.98 6.70
N PHE A 842 14.17 -0.08 6.02
CA PHE A 842 14.44 -0.06 4.58
C PHE A 842 13.13 0.03 3.79
N VAL A 843 12.98 1.09 2.99
CA VAL A 843 11.80 1.32 2.15
C VAL A 843 11.92 0.58 0.82
N GLY A 844 13.14 0.53 0.26
CA GLY A 844 13.42 -0.08 -1.02
C GLY A 844 14.58 0.63 -1.73
N LEU A 845 14.69 0.38 -3.03
CA LEU A 845 15.59 1.11 -3.91
C LEU A 845 14.80 2.19 -4.66
N ASP A 846 15.30 3.41 -4.66
CA ASP A 846 14.84 4.50 -5.51
C ASP A 846 16.00 5.00 -6.35
N ARG A 847 15.82 5.05 -7.69
CA ARG A 847 16.88 5.40 -8.65
C ARG A 847 18.19 4.64 -8.40
N SER A 848 18.06 3.32 -8.18
CA SER A 848 19.16 2.38 -7.91
C SER A 848 19.95 2.64 -6.61
N SER A 849 19.54 3.57 -5.77
CA SER A 849 20.12 3.81 -4.46
C SER A 849 19.16 3.45 -3.33
N PRO A 850 19.65 2.98 -2.17
CA PRO A 850 18.79 2.60 -1.07
C PRO A 850 18.05 3.81 -0.48
N GLN A 851 16.87 3.53 0.03
CA GLN A 851 16.09 4.49 0.78
C GLN A 851 15.64 3.88 2.10
N TYR A 852 16.00 4.52 3.19
CA TYR A 852 15.53 4.22 4.53
C TYR A 852 14.66 5.36 5.03
N GLN A 853 13.57 5.04 5.70
CA GLN A 853 12.86 6.01 6.52
C GLN A 853 13.43 5.95 7.93
N ASP A 854 13.74 7.12 8.49
CA ASP A 854 14.21 7.26 9.87
C ASP A 854 13.09 6.96 10.88
N ASP A 855 13.45 6.85 12.14
CA ASP A 855 12.47 6.58 13.20
C ASP A 855 11.42 7.70 13.29
N THR A 856 10.19 7.30 13.53
CA THR A 856 9.06 8.22 13.55
C THR A 856 8.09 7.89 14.67
N GLY A 857 7.63 8.94 15.37
CA GLY A 857 6.60 8.83 16.40
C GLY A 857 5.47 9.81 16.18
N THR A 858 4.22 9.35 16.26
CA THR A 858 3.02 10.17 16.09
C THR A 858 2.16 10.17 17.35
N LEU A 859 1.68 11.35 17.74
CA LEU A 859 0.79 11.56 18.88
C LEU A 859 -0.60 11.94 18.36
N SER A 860 -1.64 11.25 18.84
CA SER A 860 -3.04 11.49 18.48
C SER A 860 -3.92 11.60 19.71
N LEU A 861 -4.93 12.46 19.66
CA LEU A 861 -5.92 12.69 20.71
C LEU A 861 -7.32 12.47 20.16
N SER A 862 -8.19 11.81 20.94
CA SER A 862 -9.62 11.73 20.66
C SER A 862 -10.42 12.12 21.92
N LEU A 863 -11.40 13.01 21.73
CA LEU A 863 -12.35 13.42 22.75
C LEU A 863 -13.77 13.15 22.28
N SER A 864 -14.63 12.70 23.15
CA SER A 864 -16.05 12.50 22.85
C SER A 864 -16.92 12.87 24.06
N TYR A 865 -18.10 13.40 23.79
CA TYR A 865 -19.08 13.68 24.81
C TYR A 865 -20.49 13.29 24.35
N ALA A 866 -21.10 12.37 25.03
CA ALA A 866 -22.48 11.97 24.83
C ALA A 866 -23.41 13.01 25.47
N ILE A 867 -24.04 13.86 24.66
CA ILE A 867 -25.01 14.87 25.11
C ILE A 867 -26.24 14.15 25.68
N ASN A 868 -26.65 13.09 25.01
CA ASN A 868 -27.71 12.18 25.43
C ASN A 868 -27.58 10.84 24.68
N LYS A 869 -28.56 9.94 24.82
CA LYS A 869 -28.56 8.62 24.16
C LYS A 869 -28.56 8.67 22.63
N ASN A 870 -28.90 9.79 22.03
CA ASN A 870 -29.07 9.95 20.60
C ASN A 870 -27.98 10.84 19.96
N PHE A 871 -27.35 11.72 20.73
CA PHE A 871 -26.40 12.72 20.21
C PHE A 871 -25.07 12.66 20.96
N ALA A 872 -23.97 12.65 20.22
CA ALA A 872 -22.63 12.80 20.76
C ALA A 872 -21.80 13.75 19.88
N VAL A 873 -20.95 14.55 20.49
CA VAL A 873 -19.96 15.37 19.80
C VAL A 873 -18.59 14.70 19.91
N THR A 874 -17.77 14.84 18.87
CA THR A 874 -16.40 14.32 18.83
C THR A 874 -15.43 15.40 18.40
N PHE A 875 -14.23 15.32 18.93
CA PHE A 875 -13.07 16.10 18.50
C PHE A 875 -11.86 15.17 18.47
N ASP A 876 -11.20 15.12 17.33
CA ASP A 876 -10.01 14.30 17.14
C ASP A 876 -8.86 15.16 16.62
N ALA A 877 -7.64 14.88 17.04
CA ALA A 877 -6.45 15.56 16.57
C ALA A 877 -5.35 14.55 16.24
N LEU A 878 -4.83 14.64 15.03
CA LEU A 878 -3.77 13.79 14.50
C LEU A 878 -2.46 14.56 14.36
N ASN A 879 -1.37 13.84 14.49
CA ASN A 879 -0.01 14.38 14.36
C ASN A 879 0.25 15.58 15.30
N LEU A 880 -0.27 15.52 16.54
CA LEU A 880 -0.17 16.63 17.49
C LEU A 880 1.27 17.09 17.76
N ASN A 881 2.22 16.19 17.70
CA ASN A 881 3.65 16.45 17.85
C ASN A 881 4.31 16.95 16.56
N ASP A 882 3.56 17.05 15.44
CA ASP A 882 4.01 17.55 14.13
C ASP A 882 5.36 16.93 13.69
N PRO A 883 5.45 15.61 13.54
CA PRO A 883 6.71 14.96 13.26
C PRO A 883 7.22 15.30 11.87
N ILE A 884 8.55 15.48 11.76
CA ILE A 884 9.22 15.59 10.47
C ILE A 884 9.60 14.18 10.03
N LEU A 885 9.11 13.77 8.87
CA LEU A 885 9.53 12.53 8.23
C LEU A 885 10.88 12.71 7.58
N LYS A 886 11.82 11.84 7.87
CA LYS A 886 13.19 11.90 7.38
C LYS A 886 13.54 10.62 6.65
N TYR A 887 14.28 10.77 5.57
CA TYR A 887 14.75 9.64 4.76
C TYR A 887 16.25 9.78 4.49
N TYR A 888 16.95 8.65 4.37
CA TYR A 888 18.39 8.62 4.09
C TYR A 888 18.76 7.46 3.15
N GLY A 889 19.97 7.50 2.60
CA GLY A 889 20.52 6.52 1.69
C GLY A 889 21.27 5.38 2.41
N TYR A 890 22.53 5.15 2.03
CA TYR A 890 23.36 4.11 2.67
C TYR A 890 23.65 4.38 4.16
N ASP A 891 23.76 5.66 4.52
CA ASP A 891 23.94 6.10 5.90
C ASP A 891 23.32 7.51 6.10
N GLU A 892 23.32 7.98 7.33
CA GLU A 892 22.76 9.28 7.70
C GLU A 892 23.46 10.50 7.08
N ASN A 893 24.65 10.36 6.48
CA ASN A 893 25.31 11.43 5.71
C ASN A 893 24.74 11.58 4.30
N GLN A 894 23.84 10.68 3.91
CA GLN A 894 23.12 10.71 2.64
C GLN A 894 21.62 10.99 2.87
N PRO A 895 21.22 12.18 3.32
CA PRO A 895 19.81 12.52 3.45
C PRO A 895 19.08 12.37 2.11
N ARG A 896 17.83 11.87 2.12
CA ARG A 896 16.99 11.69 0.93
C ARG A 896 15.79 12.61 0.91
N ALA A 897 15.18 12.85 2.06
CA ALA A 897 14.07 13.78 2.16
C ALA A 897 13.83 14.21 3.61
N PHE A 898 13.23 15.39 3.73
CA PHE A 898 12.66 15.95 4.95
C PHE A 898 11.26 16.45 4.62
N TYR A 899 10.22 15.95 5.31
CA TYR A 899 8.84 16.33 5.04
C TYR A 899 8.10 16.74 6.31
N ALA A 900 7.35 17.84 6.22
CA ALA A 900 6.34 18.25 7.18
C ALA A 900 4.95 18.13 6.53
N ASN A 901 4.03 17.40 7.19
CA ASN A 901 2.66 17.19 6.69
C ASN A 901 1.61 17.98 7.50
N GLY A 902 2.01 18.55 8.64
CA GLY A 902 1.14 19.32 9.51
C GLY A 902 0.24 18.45 10.39
N ARG A 903 -0.66 19.14 11.11
CA ARG A 903 -1.65 18.57 12.03
C ARG A 903 -3.03 18.58 11.39
N GLN A 904 -3.89 17.67 11.84
CA GLN A 904 -5.27 17.62 11.39
C GLN A 904 -6.21 17.56 12.59
N TYR A 905 -7.28 18.34 12.56
CA TYR A 905 -8.27 18.45 13.62
C TYR A 905 -9.65 18.14 13.05
N TYR A 906 -10.27 17.09 13.59
CA TYR A 906 -11.61 16.63 13.19
C TYR A 906 -12.61 17.02 14.26
N PHE A 907 -13.77 17.46 13.85
CA PHE A 907 -14.89 17.73 14.74
C PHE A 907 -16.18 17.25 14.11
N GLY A 908 -17.06 16.70 14.93
CA GLY A 908 -18.28 16.16 14.40
C GLY A 908 -19.38 15.90 15.39
N LEU A 909 -20.58 15.73 14.84
CA LEU A 909 -21.78 15.34 15.54
C LEU A 909 -22.20 13.96 15.07
N ARG A 910 -22.34 13.04 16.00
CA ARG A 910 -22.93 11.73 15.79
C ARG A 910 -24.38 11.71 16.24
N VAL A 911 -25.24 11.13 15.41
CA VAL A 911 -26.66 10.95 15.65
C VAL A 911 -26.99 9.45 15.58
N LYS A 912 -27.71 8.93 16.56
CA LYS A 912 -28.19 7.54 16.61
C LYS A 912 -29.65 7.50 17.04
N LEU A 913 -30.55 7.01 16.17
CA LEU A 913 -32.01 6.95 16.37
C LEU A 913 -32.52 5.50 16.42
#